data_7756c00a536c399d05ea1c1c91de0bb0
#
_entry.id   7756c00a536c399d05ea1c1c91de0bb0
#
_cell.length_a   1.000
_cell.length_b   1.000
_cell.length_c   1.000
_cell.angle_alpha   90.00
_cell.angle_beta   90.00
_cell.angle_gamma   90.00
#
_symmetry.space_group_name_H-M   'P 1'
#
loop_
_entity.id
_entity.type
_entity.pdbx_description
1 polymer ?
#
loop_
_entity_poly.entity_id
_entity_poly.type
_entity_poly.pdbx_seq_one_letter_code
_entity_poly.pdbx_strand_id
1 'polypeptide(L)'
;MTRLNDEILNIIESARKSHNNKQALFLEKYIDYYNMPIKDNVILYESFAGAGMIDSPYAIFLEFLRNKRFDDYIHVWVINNFENNNFRLLEYADKPNVRFILYGSDDYLKYISIACYLINNNTFPTYWTKKPGQIYVNTWHGVPRKKLFFDIPNNKMNAGNVMRNFLSADYLLASDDSIENMYLGAVRLNGLCNSKIIRTKDFRKELIIPKRQVFKQLDMVGVMDLSKERKPIALYAPTWRDGKYSIDTEIIRELGNYGYRVLVKAHHVDYENRAKYIPSSIDINTLFPICDLLVTDYSSVFYDWINYGDNPVIFYAPDYEEYCQKQGLYQDFPCAPAKNIETFKTYLENLDDYWEKVQKQVWEQGSNVWTDKDINIHEFLIKLLSEIDFSTLETDSKKRLLFYAGDFKPNGVTSSILSLFNRIDYNKYDVSLILLKKDNSDYLDKINEINPNVRLLVRAGTYNQTLLERCANEICLKKGIDSFELDKMFPRELYRREWRRCFGDTHFDAVINFTGYSPFYAYFFAYGIKNLPITQKIIWQHNIMKLDQMREIDGKYPLKDSLNAVYSTYSMYDKIVSVSEQCLEANKKDFPFYGSKMVLVHNFIVQPYDLFEKLNSKYANFEPHSFSTEAVYLNVARLSPAKNQLNLIKAFKDFHIKYNKTQLYIMGDGELKDKILKEIKDCDFIHLIPYNKNPFANMINANYNILPSVYEGQGLSVIEAKVLGRKTIVTDFGVDKGVTDIADILIHGTDEYAIRAALEDSIHSWDKPVVEFDPYKYNEETKKEFDSLF
;
A
#
# COMPACT_ATOMS: atom_id res chain seq x y z
N MET A 1 -18.38 37.47 -14.42
CA MET A 1 -18.13 37.54 -12.97
C MET A 1 -19.20 36.82 -12.14
N THR A 2 -20.52 37.07 -12.35
CA THR A 2 -21.61 36.44 -11.58
C THR A 2 -21.56 34.91 -11.60
N ARG A 3 -21.43 34.27 -12.75
CA ARG A 3 -21.44 32.78 -12.89
C ARG A 3 -20.25 32.09 -12.24
N LEU A 4 -19.06 32.72 -12.21
CA LEU A 4 -17.87 32.18 -11.53
C LEU A 4 -18.02 32.26 -10.00
N ASN A 5 -18.62 33.34 -9.50
CA ASN A 5 -18.89 33.51 -8.08
C ASN A 5 -19.92 32.47 -7.58
N ASP A 6 -20.99 32.22 -8.36
CA ASP A 6 -22.00 31.23 -8.03
C ASP A 6 -21.41 29.82 -7.97
N GLU A 7 -20.49 29.48 -8.88
CA GLU A 7 -19.82 28.20 -8.90
C GLU A 7 -18.89 28.00 -7.68
N ILE A 8 -18.12 29.04 -7.32
CA ILE A 8 -17.26 29.03 -6.12
C ILE A 8 -18.12 28.92 -4.85
N LEU A 9 -19.23 29.66 -4.75
CA LEU A 9 -20.16 29.58 -3.64
C LEU A 9 -20.73 28.16 -3.48
N ASN A 10 -21.13 27.50 -4.57
CA ASN A 10 -21.60 26.13 -4.55
C ASN A 10 -20.53 25.15 -4.06
N ILE A 11 -19.26 25.35 -4.45
CA ILE A 11 -18.12 24.52 -3.96
C ILE A 11 -17.97 24.72 -2.45
N ILE A 12 -17.99 25.97 -1.96
CA ILE A 12 -17.87 26.28 -0.53
C ILE A 12 -19.02 25.68 0.28
N GLU A 13 -20.26 25.79 -0.19
CA GLU A 13 -21.42 25.21 0.48
C GLU A 13 -21.33 23.68 0.55
N SER A 14 -20.93 23.04 -0.55
CA SER A 14 -20.69 21.60 -0.61
C SER A 14 -19.58 21.18 0.38
N ALA A 15 -18.47 21.90 0.39
CA ALA A 15 -17.35 21.65 1.31
C ALA A 15 -17.78 21.80 2.77
N ARG A 16 -18.53 22.86 3.11
CA ARG A 16 -19.08 23.08 4.46
C ARG A 16 -20.03 21.98 4.89
N LYS A 17 -20.94 21.56 4.02
CA LYS A 17 -21.88 20.48 4.29
C LYS A 17 -21.15 19.16 4.54
N SER A 18 -20.16 18.84 3.74
CA SER A 18 -19.37 17.60 3.87
C SER A 18 -18.37 17.64 5.03
N HIS A 19 -17.99 18.84 5.52
CA HIS A 19 -17.12 19.02 6.69
C HIS A 19 -17.89 18.96 8.01
N ASN A 20 -19.19 19.19 8.01
CA ASN A 20 -20.02 19.18 9.21
C ASN A 20 -20.37 17.74 9.64
N ASN A 21 -19.35 16.95 9.99
CA ASN A 21 -19.49 15.62 10.57
C ASN A 21 -18.45 15.42 11.69
N LYS A 22 -18.73 14.49 12.60
CA LYS A 22 -17.90 14.25 13.80
C LYS A 22 -16.42 13.98 13.45
N GLN A 23 -16.17 13.22 12.39
CA GLN A 23 -14.80 12.86 12.00
C GLN A 23 -14.03 14.09 11.47
N ALA A 24 -14.65 14.92 10.64
CA ALA A 24 -14.00 16.11 10.09
C ALA A 24 -13.67 17.12 11.21
N LEU A 25 -14.61 17.36 12.12
CA LEU A 25 -14.39 18.24 13.28
C LEU A 25 -13.29 17.71 14.23
N PHE A 26 -13.25 16.40 14.43
CA PHE A 26 -12.18 15.74 15.19
C PHE A 26 -10.80 15.96 14.54
N LEU A 27 -10.70 15.81 13.21
CA LEU A 27 -9.46 16.03 12.47
C LEU A 27 -9.06 17.51 12.44
N GLU A 28 -10.02 18.44 12.36
CA GLU A 28 -9.74 19.88 12.45
C GLU A 28 -9.12 20.22 13.81
N LYS A 29 -9.69 19.71 14.90
CA LYS A 29 -9.14 19.87 16.24
C LYS A 29 -7.74 19.27 16.40
N TYR A 30 -7.49 18.11 15.76
CA TYR A 30 -6.14 17.54 15.69
C TYR A 30 -5.16 18.51 15.03
N ILE A 31 -5.54 19.20 13.94
CA ILE A 31 -4.68 20.17 13.26
C ILE A 31 -4.38 21.37 14.15
N ASP A 32 -5.34 21.84 14.95
CA ASP A 32 -5.12 22.92 15.91
C ASP A 32 -4.02 22.55 16.91
N TYR A 33 -4.06 21.33 17.47
CA TYR A 33 -3.01 20.83 18.35
C TYR A 33 -1.69 20.56 17.60
N TYR A 34 -1.75 20.06 16.36
CA TYR A 34 -0.58 19.87 15.53
C TYR A 34 0.22 21.16 15.32
N ASN A 35 -0.45 22.32 15.26
CA ASN A 35 0.17 23.62 15.09
C ASN A 35 0.74 24.21 16.40
N MET A 36 0.46 23.62 17.56
CA MET A 36 1.07 24.03 18.83
C MET A 36 2.56 23.69 18.90
N PRO A 37 3.39 24.43 19.66
CA PRO A 37 4.79 24.09 19.85
C PRO A 37 4.97 22.74 20.57
N ILE A 38 6.07 22.06 20.27
CA ILE A 38 6.51 20.85 20.98
C ILE A 38 6.96 21.26 22.38
N LYS A 39 6.79 20.38 23.35
CA LYS A 39 7.27 20.51 24.72
C LYS A 39 8.39 19.51 24.96
N ASP A 40 9.62 20.00 25.08
CA ASP A 40 10.83 19.18 25.10
C ASP A 40 10.90 18.19 26.28
N ASN A 41 10.22 18.51 27.39
CA ASN A 41 10.18 17.67 28.58
C ASN A 41 8.93 16.77 28.68
N VAL A 42 8.19 16.55 27.59
CA VAL A 42 7.01 15.67 27.57
C VAL A 42 7.30 14.40 26.80
N ILE A 43 7.05 13.27 27.44
CA ILE A 43 7.16 11.93 26.87
C ILE A 43 5.76 11.31 26.86
N LEU A 44 5.32 10.81 25.69
CA LEU A 44 4.09 10.04 25.54
C LEU A 44 4.41 8.57 25.36
N TYR A 45 3.75 7.73 26.15
CA TYR A 45 3.85 6.28 26.08
C TYR A 45 2.51 5.69 25.65
N GLU A 46 2.56 4.73 24.71
CA GLU A 46 1.38 4.00 24.26
C GLU A 46 1.73 2.54 24.02
N SER A 47 0.98 1.62 24.63
CA SER A 47 1.10 0.19 24.37
C SER A 47 -0.23 -0.35 23.85
N PHE A 48 -0.22 -1.02 22.66
CA PHE A 48 -1.38 -1.66 22.04
C PHE A 48 -2.64 -0.77 22.03
N ALA A 49 -2.51 0.47 21.51
CA ALA A 49 -3.60 1.45 21.47
C ALA A 49 -4.23 1.72 22.86
N GLY A 50 -3.41 1.86 23.88
CA GLY A 50 -3.82 2.18 25.23
C GLY A 50 -4.30 0.98 26.07
N ALA A 51 -3.96 -0.24 25.71
CA ALA A 51 -4.35 -1.43 26.47
C ALA A 51 -3.90 -1.39 27.95
N GLY A 52 -2.75 -0.75 28.23
CA GLY A 52 -2.26 -0.53 29.60
C GLY A 52 -0.79 -0.11 29.64
N MET A 53 -0.27 0.04 30.85
CA MET A 53 1.17 0.22 31.09
C MET A 53 1.86 -1.15 31.07
N ILE A 54 2.22 -1.61 29.87
CA ILE A 54 2.75 -2.93 29.58
C ILE A 54 3.83 -2.87 28.50
N ASP A 55 4.53 -3.98 28.33
CA ASP A 55 5.52 -4.19 27.26
C ASP A 55 6.72 -3.22 27.34
N SER A 56 7.54 -3.16 26.32
CA SER A 56 8.77 -2.35 26.26
C SER A 56 8.56 -0.85 26.58
N PRO A 57 7.46 -0.18 26.16
CA PRO A 57 7.21 1.19 26.59
C PRO A 57 7.13 1.36 28.12
N TYR A 58 6.58 0.36 28.83
CA TYR A 58 6.51 0.41 30.29
C TYR A 58 7.89 0.16 30.92
N ALA A 59 8.68 -0.75 30.39
CA ALA A 59 10.06 -0.95 30.85
C ALA A 59 10.90 0.34 30.69
N ILE A 60 10.78 1.02 29.55
CA ILE A 60 11.43 2.31 29.29
C ILE A 60 10.99 3.38 30.30
N PHE A 61 9.70 3.46 30.57
CA PHE A 61 9.17 4.40 31.57
C PHE A 61 9.75 4.14 32.96
N LEU A 62 9.84 2.88 33.40
CA LEU A 62 10.41 2.52 34.70
C LEU A 62 11.88 2.96 34.81
N GLU A 63 12.65 2.83 33.73
CA GLU A 63 14.05 3.27 33.71
C GLU A 63 14.16 4.81 33.79
N PHE A 64 13.27 5.57 33.13
CA PHE A 64 13.19 7.02 33.31
C PHE A 64 12.93 7.42 34.76
N LEU A 65 11.98 6.74 35.43
CA LEU A 65 11.66 7.04 36.82
C LEU A 65 12.78 6.70 37.84
N ARG A 66 13.66 5.78 37.50
CA ARG A 66 14.80 5.41 38.35
C ARG A 66 15.94 6.43 38.32
N ASN A 67 15.95 7.29 37.31
CA ASN A 67 17.05 8.19 37.07
C ASN A 67 16.65 9.65 37.35
N LYS A 68 17.16 10.22 38.45
CA LYS A 68 16.85 11.60 38.91
C LYS A 68 17.10 12.70 37.88
N ARG A 69 17.94 12.43 36.86
CA ARG A 69 18.16 13.38 35.76
C ARG A 69 16.88 13.73 34.99
N PHE A 70 15.86 12.91 35.12
CA PHE A 70 14.58 13.03 34.38
C PHE A 70 13.40 13.38 35.26
N ASP A 71 13.62 13.84 36.51
CA ASP A 71 12.54 14.20 37.41
C ASP A 71 11.67 15.36 36.89
N ASP A 72 12.21 16.23 36.02
CA ASP A 72 11.49 17.34 35.39
C ASP A 72 10.66 16.92 34.15
N TYR A 73 10.73 15.66 33.74
CA TYR A 73 9.97 15.18 32.61
C TYR A 73 8.53 14.85 33.01
N ILE A 74 7.59 15.19 32.12
CA ILE A 74 6.17 14.83 32.23
C ILE A 74 5.92 13.56 31.44
N HIS A 75 5.54 12.51 32.15
CA HIS A 75 5.24 11.21 31.57
C HIS A 75 3.74 11.08 31.32
N VAL A 76 3.33 10.93 30.06
CA VAL A 76 1.93 10.85 29.65
C VAL A 76 1.64 9.44 29.15
N TRP A 77 0.80 8.71 29.87
CA TRP A 77 0.37 7.36 29.53
C TRP A 77 -0.99 7.36 28.86
N VAL A 78 -1.06 6.76 27.69
CA VAL A 78 -2.30 6.52 26.96
C VAL A 78 -2.94 5.24 27.47
N ILE A 79 -4.21 5.30 27.87
CA ILE A 79 -5.02 4.16 28.28
C ILE A 79 -6.37 4.18 27.54
N ASN A 80 -6.94 3.02 27.25
CA ASN A 80 -8.24 2.93 26.58
C ASN A 80 -9.42 2.76 27.55
N ASN A 81 -9.14 2.38 28.80
CA ASN A 81 -10.14 2.21 29.86
C ASN A 81 -9.52 2.46 31.22
N PHE A 82 -10.09 3.40 31.99
CA PHE A 82 -9.62 3.73 33.35
C PHE A 82 -9.85 2.58 34.33
N GLU A 83 -11.00 1.90 34.27
CA GLU A 83 -11.33 0.82 35.20
C GLU A 83 -10.33 -0.34 35.08
N ASN A 84 -10.00 -0.77 33.88
CA ASN A 84 -9.05 -1.85 33.65
C ASN A 84 -7.62 -1.49 34.09
N ASN A 85 -7.32 -0.21 34.22
CA ASN A 85 -6.00 0.31 34.59
C ASN A 85 -5.97 0.90 36.00
N ASN A 86 -7.05 0.75 36.79
CA ASN A 86 -7.21 1.41 38.08
C ASN A 86 -6.05 1.15 39.04
N PHE A 87 -5.49 -0.06 39.07
CA PHE A 87 -4.36 -0.38 39.94
C PHE A 87 -3.09 0.43 39.57
N ARG A 88 -2.86 0.75 38.30
CA ARG A 88 -1.76 1.59 37.84
C ARG A 88 -2.00 3.06 38.17
N LEU A 89 -3.25 3.54 38.05
CA LEU A 89 -3.64 4.89 38.47
C LEU A 89 -3.34 5.09 39.96
N LEU A 90 -3.66 4.10 40.79
CA LEU A 90 -3.37 4.15 42.23
C LEU A 90 -1.85 4.03 42.52
N GLU A 91 -1.12 3.22 41.77
CA GLU A 91 0.33 3.05 41.93
C GLU A 91 1.11 4.34 41.68
N TYR A 92 0.65 5.18 40.78
CA TYR A 92 1.31 6.46 40.41
C TYR A 92 0.54 7.72 40.84
N ALA A 93 -0.45 7.59 41.71
CA ALA A 93 -1.29 8.69 42.18
C ALA A 93 -0.52 9.82 42.91
N ASP A 94 0.59 9.47 43.55
CA ASP A 94 1.50 10.38 44.23
C ASP A 94 2.59 11.00 43.36
N LYS A 95 2.63 10.65 42.07
CA LYS A 95 3.61 11.15 41.11
C LYS A 95 3.02 12.30 40.27
N PRO A 96 3.28 13.57 40.60
CA PRO A 96 2.63 14.71 39.91
C PRO A 96 3.08 14.89 38.47
N ASN A 97 4.21 14.27 38.08
CA ASN A 97 4.72 14.28 36.74
C ASN A 97 4.25 13.09 35.86
N VAL A 98 3.41 12.18 36.43
CA VAL A 98 2.77 11.09 35.66
C VAL A 98 1.31 11.42 35.40
N ARG A 99 0.91 11.35 34.14
CA ARG A 99 -0.48 11.70 33.71
C ARG A 99 -1.06 10.55 32.88
N PHE A 100 -2.35 10.32 33.05
CA PHE A 100 -3.11 9.33 32.29
C PHE A 100 -4.11 10.02 31.39
N ILE A 101 -4.16 9.65 30.13
CA ILE A 101 -5.09 10.19 29.13
C ILE A 101 -5.81 9.07 28.39
N LEU A 102 -7.07 9.31 28.02
CA LEU A 102 -7.87 8.32 27.31
C LEU A 102 -7.53 8.31 25.82
N TYR A 103 -7.27 7.13 25.27
CA TYR A 103 -7.05 6.93 23.82
C TYR A 103 -8.19 7.55 23.00
N GLY A 104 -7.86 8.33 21.96
CA GLY A 104 -8.83 8.98 21.10
C GLY A 104 -9.56 10.18 21.71
N SER A 105 -9.24 10.58 22.97
CA SER A 105 -9.77 11.77 23.60
C SER A 105 -9.13 13.04 23.06
N ASP A 106 -9.65 14.17 23.51
CA ASP A 106 -9.10 15.49 23.24
C ASP A 106 -7.66 15.65 23.75
N ASP A 107 -7.40 15.21 24.97
CA ASP A 107 -6.05 15.18 25.53
C ASP A 107 -5.12 14.26 24.71
N TYR A 108 -5.62 13.15 24.17
CA TYR A 108 -4.85 12.30 23.28
C TYR A 108 -4.39 13.06 22.03
N LEU A 109 -5.31 13.78 21.35
CA LEU A 109 -4.96 14.60 20.19
C LEU A 109 -3.90 15.65 20.52
N LYS A 110 -4.05 16.27 21.70
CA LYS A 110 -3.11 17.28 22.19
C LYS A 110 -1.74 16.68 22.45
N TYR A 111 -1.64 15.65 23.28
CA TYR A 111 -0.35 15.13 23.72
C TYR A 111 0.41 14.37 22.60
N ILE A 112 -0.28 13.67 21.71
CA ILE A 112 0.37 13.06 20.53
C ILE A 112 0.98 14.13 19.58
N SER A 113 0.47 15.38 19.66
CA SER A 113 0.94 16.51 18.85
C SER A 113 2.03 17.35 19.51
N ILE A 114 2.07 17.43 20.87
CA ILE A 114 3.01 18.32 21.56
C ILE A 114 4.13 17.60 22.31
N ALA A 115 4.06 16.28 22.52
CA ALA A 115 5.12 15.54 23.17
C ALA A 115 6.38 15.52 22.30
N CYS A 116 7.55 15.75 22.91
CA CYS A 116 8.84 15.65 22.23
C CYS A 116 9.17 14.19 21.92
N TYR A 117 8.98 13.29 22.88
CA TYR A 117 9.26 11.88 22.74
C TYR A 117 7.96 11.09 22.63
N LEU A 118 7.87 10.23 21.64
CA LEU A 118 6.74 9.33 21.37
C LEU A 118 7.27 7.90 21.43
N ILE A 119 6.81 7.10 22.39
CA ILE A 119 7.24 5.71 22.60
C ILE A 119 6.04 4.81 22.44
N ASN A 120 6.06 3.94 21.42
CA ASN A 120 4.94 3.08 21.05
C ASN A 120 5.45 1.69 20.63
N ASN A 121 4.73 0.63 20.98
CA ASN A 121 5.04 -0.74 20.57
C ASN A 121 4.18 -1.25 19.40
N ASN A 122 3.27 -0.42 18.87
CA ASN A 122 2.36 -0.74 17.79
C ASN A 122 2.35 0.40 16.75
N THR A 123 1.22 0.94 16.40
CA THR A 123 1.07 2.03 15.41
C THR A 123 0.19 3.14 15.94
N PHE A 124 0.58 4.37 15.67
CA PHE A 124 -0.31 5.52 15.85
C PHE A 124 -1.43 5.54 14.80
N PRO A 125 -2.57 6.18 15.07
CA PRO A 125 -3.71 6.26 14.16
C PRO A 125 -3.37 6.83 12.79
N THR A 126 -4.17 6.50 11.77
CA THR A 126 -3.93 6.91 10.39
C THR A 126 -3.89 8.42 10.15
N TYR A 127 -4.52 9.21 11.03
CA TYR A 127 -4.49 10.68 10.97
C TYR A 127 -3.22 11.29 11.58
N TRP A 128 -2.53 10.57 12.45
CA TRP A 128 -1.32 11.10 13.08
C TRP A 128 -0.21 11.40 12.08
N THR A 129 0.48 12.52 12.30
CA THR A 129 1.62 12.98 11.50
C THR A 129 2.73 13.40 12.45
N LYS A 130 3.90 12.81 12.36
CA LYS A 130 5.08 13.20 13.13
C LYS A 130 5.49 14.63 12.77
N LYS A 131 5.73 15.46 13.76
CA LYS A 131 6.22 16.85 13.60
C LYS A 131 7.75 16.86 13.53
N PRO A 132 8.35 17.83 12.81
CA PRO A 132 9.79 18.11 12.96
C PRO A 132 10.10 18.43 14.43
N GLY A 133 11.14 17.81 14.98
CA GLY A 133 11.53 17.93 16.37
C GLY A 133 10.87 16.93 17.32
N GLN A 134 9.90 16.14 16.90
CA GLN A 134 9.46 14.96 17.65
C GLN A 134 10.42 13.80 17.41
N ILE A 135 10.71 13.04 18.44
CA ILE A 135 11.49 11.80 18.41
C ILE A 135 10.52 10.63 18.63
N TYR A 136 10.37 9.79 17.62
CA TYR A 136 9.52 8.60 17.67
C TYR A 136 10.34 7.33 17.77
N VAL A 137 10.14 6.59 18.87
CA VAL A 137 10.71 5.26 19.13
C VAL A 137 9.60 4.22 18.99
N ASN A 138 9.72 3.33 18.03
CA ASN A 138 8.86 2.15 17.97
C ASN A 138 9.62 0.94 18.51
N THR A 139 9.09 0.35 19.57
CA THR A 139 9.77 -0.74 20.28
C THR A 139 9.42 -2.11 19.73
N TRP A 140 8.39 -2.20 18.86
CA TRP A 140 7.75 -3.46 18.49
C TRP A 140 7.26 -4.25 19.72
N HIS A 141 6.83 -5.51 19.58
CA HIS A 141 6.18 -6.26 20.65
C HIS A 141 6.43 -7.76 20.60
N GLY A 142 7.60 -8.21 20.15
CA GLY A 142 8.04 -9.60 20.23
C GLY A 142 8.45 -10.22 18.90
N VAL A 143 9.07 -11.39 18.98
CA VAL A 143 9.59 -12.15 17.85
C VAL A 143 8.44 -12.64 16.96
N PRO A 144 8.40 -12.33 15.65
CA PRO A 144 7.31 -12.75 14.79
C PRO A 144 7.41 -14.24 14.45
N ARG A 145 6.42 -15.05 14.88
CA ARG A 145 6.28 -16.43 14.48
C ARG A 145 5.44 -16.62 13.23
N LYS A 146 4.32 -15.92 13.16
CA LYS A 146 3.42 -15.88 11.99
C LYS A 146 3.94 -14.90 10.95
N LYS A 147 3.70 -15.18 9.67
CA LYS A 147 3.98 -14.24 8.59
C LYS A 147 3.22 -12.93 8.80
N LEU A 148 3.88 -11.82 8.47
CA LEU A 148 3.36 -10.48 8.71
C LEU A 148 3.39 -9.66 7.41
N PHE A 149 2.49 -8.71 7.31
CA PHE A 149 2.46 -7.65 6.29
C PHE A 149 2.48 -8.20 4.85
N PHE A 150 3.55 -7.94 4.10
CA PHE A 150 3.68 -8.37 2.70
C PHE A 150 4.02 -9.85 2.52
N ASP A 151 4.41 -10.52 3.59
CA ASP A 151 4.68 -11.96 3.56
C ASP A 151 3.40 -12.80 3.74
N ILE A 152 2.29 -12.18 4.17
CA ILE A 152 0.98 -12.84 4.26
C ILE A 152 0.46 -13.11 2.84
N PRO A 153 0.09 -14.35 2.50
CA PRO A 153 -0.47 -14.67 1.20
C PRO A 153 -1.69 -13.78 0.86
N ASN A 154 -1.72 -13.22 -0.34
CA ASN A 154 -2.83 -12.41 -0.87
C ASN A 154 -3.24 -11.18 -0.05
N ASN A 155 -2.38 -10.66 0.83
CA ASN A 155 -2.70 -9.55 1.73
C ASN A 155 -1.79 -8.33 1.54
N LYS A 156 -1.61 -7.87 0.30
CA LYS A 156 -0.70 -6.75 -0.03
C LYS A 156 -1.19 -5.37 0.46
N MET A 157 -2.49 -5.22 0.79
CA MET A 157 -3.10 -3.91 1.06
C MET A 157 -3.17 -3.51 2.54
N ASN A 158 -2.89 -4.41 3.47
CA ASN A 158 -3.09 -4.14 4.89
C ASN A 158 -1.88 -3.57 5.64
N ALA A 159 -0.70 -3.53 5.03
CA ALA A 159 0.53 -3.03 5.65
C ALA A 159 0.62 -1.48 5.72
N GLY A 160 -0.29 -0.73 5.09
CA GLY A 160 -0.14 0.71 4.87
C GLY A 160 0.06 1.54 6.14
N ASN A 161 -0.71 1.30 7.22
CA ASN A 161 -0.54 2.06 8.46
C ASN A 161 0.74 1.70 9.22
N VAL A 162 1.14 0.44 9.18
CA VAL A 162 2.39 -0.03 9.83
C VAL A 162 3.59 0.57 9.10
N MET A 163 3.66 0.44 7.78
CA MET A 163 4.74 0.99 6.98
C MET A 163 4.91 2.49 7.19
N ARG A 164 3.80 3.25 7.15
CA ARG A 164 3.78 4.69 7.39
C ARG A 164 4.33 5.05 8.79
N ASN A 165 3.95 4.30 9.82
CA ASN A 165 4.45 4.50 11.19
C ASN A 165 5.96 4.26 11.26
N PHE A 166 6.44 3.19 10.66
CA PHE A 166 7.88 2.88 10.68
C PHE A 166 8.70 3.85 9.84
N LEU A 167 8.19 4.34 8.69
CA LEU A 167 8.83 5.42 7.93
C LEU A 167 8.87 6.76 8.71
N SER A 168 7.99 6.94 9.68
CA SER A 168 7.95 8.12 10.55
C SER A 168 8.80 7.96 11.82
N ALA A 169 9.21 6.74 12.18
CA ALA A 169 10.02 6.50 13.37
C ALA A 169 11.47 6.97 13.17
N ASP A 170 12.07 7.52 14.22
CA ASP A 170 13.51 7.80 14.25
C ASP A 170 14.27 6.53 14.64
N TYR A 171 13.68 5.75 15.55
CA TYR A 171 14.28 4.52 16.05
C TYR A 171 13.28 3.35 15.99
N LEU A 172 13.73 2.22 15.45
CA LEU A 172 13.05 0.94 15.45
C LEU A 172 13.89 -0.03 16.30
N LEU A 173 13.33 -0.53 17.40
CA LEU A 173 14.07 -1.43 18.27
C LEU A 173 13.91 -2.89 17.80
N ALA A 174 15.01 -3.63 17.77
CA ALA A 174 15.05 -5.04 17.43
C ALA A 174 15.82 -5.81 18.50
N SER A 175 15.11 -6.63 19.25
CA SER A 175 15.74 -7.50 20.26
C SER A 175 16.17 -8.86 19.69
N ASP A 176 16.00 -9.06 18.38
CA ASP A 176 16.26 -10.31 17.69
C ASP A 176 16.43 -10.08 16.19
N ASP A 177 17.20 -10.95 15.51
CA ASP A 177 17.39 -10.89 14.06
C ASP A 177 16.09 -11.05 13.28
N SER A 178 15.14 -11.81 13.81
CA SER A 178 13.83 -12.01 13.15
C SER A 178 13.01 -10.71 13.14
N ILE A 179 13.15 -9.88 14.18
CA ILE A 179 12.49 -8.54 14.22
C ILE A 179 13.15 -7.60 13.22
N GLU A 180 14.47 -7.57 13.15
CA GLU A 180 15.21 -6.79 12.16
C GLU A 180 14.85 -7.23 10.73
N ASN A 181 14.83 -8.53 10.47
CA ASN A 181 14.41 -9.11 9.20
C ASN A 181 12.94 -8.80 8.87
N MET A 182 12.06 -8.72 9.85
CA MET A 182 10.67 -8.31 9.67
C MET A 182 10.59 -6.85 9.21
N TYR A 183 11.36 -5.92 9.81
CA TYR A 183 11.40 -4.53 9.36
C TYR A 183 11.91 -4.43 7.92
N LEU A 184 13.05 -5.04 7.64
CA LEU A 184 13.72 -4.93 6.34
C LEU A 184 13.00 -5.71 5.24
N GLY A 185 12.53 -6.92 5.53
CA GLY A 185 11.90 -7.85 4.60
C GLY A 185 10.38 -7.74 4.55
N ALA A 186 9.67 -8.20 5.58
CA ALA A 186 8.20 -8.28 5.57
C ALA A 186 7.51 -6.92 5.44
N VAL A 187 8.07 -5.84 6.01
CA VAL A 187 7.60 -4.45 5.84
C VAL A 187 8.25 -3.77 4.63
N ARG A 188 9.33 -4.35 4.08
CA ARG A 188 10.08 -3.83 2.94
C ARG A 188 10.67 -2.45 3.15
N LEU A 189 11.25 -2.18 4.34
CA LEU A 189 11.91 -0.92 4.63
C LEU A 189 13.35 -0.84 4.10
N ASN A 190 13.94 -1.98 3.71
CA ASN A 190 15.31 -2.03 3.22
C ASN A 190 15.52 -1.02 2.07
N GLY A 191 16.59 -0.22 2.17
CA GLY A 191 16.92 0.82 1.19
C GLY A 191 16.02 2.06 1.21
N LEU A 192 14.91 2.08 1.96
CA LEU A 192 13.95 3.19 1.95
C LEU A 192 13.95 4.02 3.24
N CYS A 193 13.89 3.38 4.42
CA CYS A 193 13.68 4.12 5.65
C CYS A 193 14.93 4.85 6.14
N ASN A 194 14.70 6.03 6.73
CA ASN A 194 15.73 6.79 7.45
C ASN A 194 15.78 6.42 8.94
N SER A 195 14.83 5.58 9.40
CA SER A 195 14.78 5.09 10.78
C SER A 195 16.03 4.27 11.08
N LYS A 196 16.60 4.48 12.26
CA LYS A 196 17.74 3.68 12.74
C LYS A 196 17.20 2.41 13.42
N ILE A 197 17.56 1.24 12.91
CA ILE A 197 17.24 -0.02 13.57
C ILE A 197 18.30 -0.25 14.64
N ILE A 198 17.88 -0.34 15.91
CA ILE A 198 18.76 -0.45 17.06
C ILE A 198 18.64 -1.85 17.64
N ARG A 199 19.75 -2.57 17.66
CA ARG A 199 19.84 -3.88 18.35
C ARG A 199 19.87 -3.64 19.85
N THR A 200 18.87 -4.21 20.54
CA THR A 200 18.71 -4.07 22.01
C THR A 200 18.49 -5.42 22.67
N LYS A 201 18.79 -5.51 23.95
CA LYS A 201 18.24 -6.59 24.78
C LYS A 201 16.71 -6.45 24.81
N ASP A 202 16.02 -7.55 25.10
CA ASP A 202 14.56 -7.50 25.27
C ASP A 202 14.22 -6.77 26.57
N PHE A 203 13.74 -5.54 26.45
CA PHE A 203 13.41 -4.70 27.58
C PHE A 203 12.24 -5.24 28.44
N ARG A 204 11.40 -6.13 27.88
CA ARG A 204 10.28 -6.76 28.60
C ARG A 204 10.75 -7.66 29.75
N LYS A 205 12.00 -8.13 29.72
CA LYS A 205 12.59 -8.86 30.86
C LYS A 205 12.64 -8.05 32.14
N GLU A 206 12.74 -6.72 32.04
CA GLU A 206 12.68 -5.81 33.20
C GLU A 206 11.30 -5.79 33.89
N LEU A 207 10.26 -6.32 33.23
CA LEU A 207 8.90 -6.42 33.78
C LEU A 207 8.67 -7.70 34.60
N ILE A 208 9.63 -8.59 34.64
CA ILE A 208 9.57 -9.81 35.47
C ILE A 208 9.76 -9.43 36.93
N ILE A 209 8.73 -9.60 37.73
CA ILE A 209 8.69 -9.23 39.13
C ILE A 209 8.59 -10.46 40.05
N PRO A 210 8.98 -10.36 41.35
CA PRO A 210 8.86 -11.46 42.28
C PRO A 210 7.43 -12.01 42.44
N LYS A 211 7.24 -13.30 42.57
CA LYS A 211 5.94 -14.01 42.73
C LYS A 211 4.96 -13.27 43.64
N ARG A 212 5.41 -12.78 44.80
CA ARG A 212 4.58 -12.05 45.76
C ARG A 212 3.96 -10.79 45.18
N GLN A 213 4.71 -10.08 44.32
CA GLN A 213 4.20 -8.86 43.66
C GLN A 213 3.19 -9.21 42.56
N VAL A 214 3.40 -10.30 41.82
CA VAL A 214 2.45 -10.81 40.82
C VAL A 214 1.10 -11.08 41.46
N PHE A 215 1.08 -11.83 42.58
CA PHE A 215 -0.15 -12.13 43.29
C PHE A 215 -0.86 -10.88 43.79
N LYS A 216 -0.12 -9.88 44.28
CA LYS A 216 -0.68 -8.60 44.70
C LYS A 216 -1.34 -7.88 43.53
N GLN A 217 -0.72 -7.87 42.34
CA GLN A 217 -1.31 -7.24 41.16
C GLN A 217 -2.60 -7.93 40.72
N LEU A 218 -2.62 -9.28 40.70
CA LEU A 218 -3.80 -10.06 40.36
C LEU A 218 -4.96 -9.88 41.33
N ASP A 219 -4.66 -9.75 42.63
CA ASP A 219 -5.67 -9.42 43.65
C ASP A 219 -6.28 -8.01 43.42
N MET A 220 -5.44 -7.02 43.11
CA MET A 220 -5.88 -5.64 42.86
C MET A 220 -6.80 -5.52 41.61
N VAL A 221 -6.69 -6.42 40.64
CA VAL A 221 -7.57 -6.46 39.45
C VAL A 221 -8.75 -7.42 39.61
N GLY A 222 -8.96 -7.99 40.80
CA GLY A 222 -10.10 -8.86 41.12
C GLY A 222 -9.97 -10.28 40.52
N VAL A 223 -8.79 -10.65 40.06
CA VAL A 223 -8.47 -12.05 39.74
C VAL A 223 -8.13 -12.72 41.05
N MET A 224 -8.94 -13.61 41.51
CA MET A 224 -8.96 -14.38 42.78
C MET A 224 -7.64 -14.35 43.55
N ASP A 225 -7.68 -14.26 44.90
CA ASP A 225 -6.51 -14.42 45.79
C ASP A 225 -5.79 -15.77 45.53
N LEU A 226 -4.77 -15.70 44.68
CA LEU A 226 -3.92 -16.81 44.34
C LEU A 226 -2.77 -17.01 45.33
N SER A 227 -2.62 -16.12 46.32
CA SER A 227 -1.54 -16.21 47.33
C SER A 227 -1.58 -17.48 48.18
N LYS A 228 -2.76 -18.12 48.30
CA LYS A 228 -3.01 -19.38 49.00
C LYS A 228 -3.14 -20.59 48.06
N GLU A 229 -3.00 -20.39 46.75
CA GLU A 229 -3.12 -21.49 45.78
C GLU A 229 -1.94 -22.43 45.93
N ARG A 230 -2.21 -23.73 46.07
CA ARG A 230 -1.23 -24.80 46.16
C ARG A 230 -1.15 -25.65 44.89
N LYS A 231 -2.10 -25.47 43.97
CA LYS A 231 -2.11 -26.17 42.69
C LYS A 231 -1.13 -25.54 41.73
N PRO A 232 -0.52 -26.32 40.84
CA PRO A 232 0.24 -25.76 39.73
C PRO A 232 -0.64 -24.85 38.85
N ILE A 233 -0.03 -23.84 38.29
CA ILE A 233 -0.73 -22.83 37.51
C ILE A 233 -0.41 -23.01 36.01
N ALA A 234 -1.43 -23.20 35.19
CA ALA A 234 -1.30 -23.19 33.73
C ALA A 234 -1.74 -21.82 33.15
N LEU A 235 -0.90 -21.23 32.32
CA LEU A 235 -1.22 -20.03 31.53
C LEU A 235 -1.73 -20.45 30.16
N TYR A 236 -3.01 -20.16 29.86
CA TYR A 236 -3.58 -20.37 28.53
C TYR A 236 -3.63 -19.05 27.76
N ALA A 237 -2.81 -18.95 26.71
CA ALA A 237 -2.61 -17.71 25.93
C ALA A 237 -2.74 -17.96 24.42
N PRO A 238 -3.98 -18.16 23.91
CA PRO A 238 -4.21 -18.37 22.48
C PRO A 238 -4.10 -17.09 21.66
N THR A 239 -3.76 -17.22 20.36
CA THR A 239 -3.76 -16.15 19.37
C THR A 239 -5.19 -15.76 18.99
N TRP A 240 -5.44 -14.46 18.82
CA TRP A 240 -6.70 -13.95 18.27
C TRP A 240 -6.95 -14.41 16.82
N ARG A 241 -8.21 -14.65 16.49
CA ARG A 241 -8.69 -15.07 15.16
C ARG A 241 -9.89 -14.22 14.74
N ASP A 242 -9.96 -13.86 13.46
CA ASP A 242 -11.02 -13.03 12.90
C ASP A 242 -12.43 -13.58 13.17
N GLY A 243 -13.11 -13.08 14.20
CA GLY A 243 -14.54 -13.26 14.46
C GLY A 243 -15.01 -14.66 14.83
N LYS A 244 -14.12 -15.63 14.98
CA LYS A 244 -14.46 -17.02 15.28
C LYS A 244 -13.65 -17.59 16.44
N TYR A 245 -13.76 -17.01 17.68
CA TYR A 245 -13.24 -17.81 18.73
C TYR A 245 -11.74 -17.72 19.07
N SER A 246 -11.45 -17.51 20.27
CA SER A 246 -10.07 -17.54 20.74
C SER A 246 -9.88 -18.50 21.92
N ILE A 247 -10.90 -18.74 22.71
CA ILE A 247 -10.79 -19.48 23.96
C ILE A 247 -11.58 -20.77 23.89
N ASP A 248 -10.85 -21.90 23.89
CA ASP A 248 -11.45 -23.22 24.01
C ASP A 248 -11.70 -23.56 25.48
N THR A 249 -12.97 -23.58 25.87
CA THR A 249 -13.38 -23.91 27.25
C THR A 249 -13.10 -25.36 27.61
N GLU A 250 -12.93 -26.25 26.63
CA GLU A 250 -12.58 -27.62 26.83
C GLU A 250 -11.14 -27.76 27.33
N ILE A 251 -10.19 -27.00 26.79
CA ILE A 251 -8.82 -26.91 27.28
C ILE A 251 -8.78 -26.51 28.75
N ILE A 252 -9.57 -25.49 29.13
CA ILE A 252 -9.65 -25.02 30.53
C ILE A 252 -10.17 -26.12 31.43
N ARG A 253 -11.18 -26.89 31.01
CA ARG A 253 -11.74 -28.00 31.75
C ARG A 253 -10.73 -29.12 31.92
N GLU A 254 -10.05 -29.51 30.84
CA GLU A 254 -9.06 -30.61 30.92
C GLU A 254 -7.86 -30.23 31.79
N LEU A 255 -7.30 -29.03 31.64
CA LEU A 255 -6.25 -28.56 32.56
C LEU A 255 -6.71 -28.63 34.03
N GLY A 256 -7.96 -28.25 34.30
CA GLY A 256 -8.56 -28.37 35.64
C GLY A 256 -8.67 -29.82 36.13
N ASN A 257 -9.03 -30.78 35.26
CA ASN A 257 -9.11 -32.20 35.54
C ASN A 257 -7.72 -32.78 35.92
N TYR A 258 -6.66 -32.29 35.30
CA TYR A 258 -5.26 -32.66 35.62
C TYR A 258 -4.68 -31.84 36.78
N GLY A 259 -5.51 -31.14 37.54
CA GLY A 259 -5.13 -30.48 38.78
C GLY A 259 -4.57 -29.05 38.63
N TYR A 260 -4.50 -28.50 37.45
CA TYR A 260 -4.01 -27.12 37.24
C TYR A 260 -5.05 -26.06 37.63
N ARG A 261 -4.57 -24.96 38.19
CA ARG A 261 -5.28 -23.69 38.19
C ARG A 261 -5.02 -22.99 36.88
N VAL A 262 -6.06 -22.63 36.11
CA VAL A 262 -5.90 -22.04 34.79
C VAL A 262 -6.04 -20.52 34.87
N LEU A 263 -5.02 -19.81 34.40
CA LEU A 263 -5.07 -18.39 34.10
C LEU A 263 -5.23 -18.23 32.58
N VAL A 264 -6.24 -17.48 32.17
CA VAL A 264 -6.50 -17.24 30.74
C VAL A 264 -6.11 -15.80 30.39
N LYS A 265 -5.16 -15.65 29.47
CA LYS A 265 -4.77 -14.36 28.91
C LYS A 265 -5.27 -14.28 27.47
N ALA A 266 -6.48 -13.76 27.28
CA ALA A 266 -7.05 -13.51 25.96
C ALA A 266 -6.38 -12.33 25.25
N HIS A 267 -6.46 -12.30 23.94
CA HIS A 267 -6.02 -11.12 23.15
C HIS A 267 -6.95 -9.93 23.49
N HIS A 268 -6.42 -8.72 23.46
CA HIS A 268 -7.12 -7.47 23.83
C HIS A 268 -8.44 -7.18 23.06
N VAL A 269 -8.74 -7.94 22.01
CA VAL A 269 -9.98 -7.80 21.20
C VAL A 269 -11.12 -8.71 21.71
N ASP A 270 -10.85 -9.72 22.58
CA ASP A 270 -11.80 -10.79 22.97
C ASP A 270 -12.54 -10.56 24.31
N TYR A 271 -12.78 -9.35 24.73
CA TYR A 271 -13.25 -9.06 26.09
C TYR A 271 -14.78 -9.10 26.34
N GLU A 272 -15.56 -9.91 25.67
CA GLU A 272 -17.01 -10.01 25.96
C GLU A 272 -17.34 -10.69 27.33
N ASN A 273 -16.43 -11.50 27.92
CA ASN A 273 -16.61 -12.20 29.21
C ASN A 273 -15.56 -11.76 30.26
N ARG A 274 -15.59 -10.51 30.66
CA ARG A 274 -14.54 -9.81 31.45
C ARG A 274 -14.20 -10.40 32.83
N ALA A 275 -15.08 -11.14 33.46
CA ALA A 275 -14.91 -11.53 34.87
C ALA A 275 -14.00 -12.74 35.14
N LYS A 276 -13.54 -13.47 34.10
CA LYS A 276 -12.77 -14.73 34.24
C LYS A 276 -11.34 -14.67 33.69
N TYR A 277 -10.94 -13.58 33.02
CA TYR A 277 -9.67 -13.51 32.31
C TYR A 277 -8.73 -12.45 32.90
N ILE A 278 -7.43 -12.68 32.70
CA ILE A 278 -6.41 -11.69 33.06
C ILE A 278 -6.62 -10.41 32.22
N PRO A 279 -6.82 -9.23 32.82
CA PRO A 279 -7.00 -8.00 32.07
C PRO A 279 -5.83 -7.68 31.12
N SER A 280 -6.11 -6.93 30.04
CA SER A 280 -5.08 -6.50 29.08
C SER A 280 -3.99 -5.64 29.74
N SER A 281 -4.34 -4.90 30.79
CA SER A 281 -3.44 -4.05 31.55
C SER A 281 -2.39 -4.78 32.42
N ILE A 282 -2.50 -6.10 32.58
CA ILE A 282 -1.45 -6.94 33.18
C ILE A 282 -0.54 -7.46 32.09
N ASP A 283 0.74 -7.18 32.16
CA ASP A 283 1.73 -7.69 31.21
C ASP A 283 1.85 -9.22 31.33
N ILE A 284 1.94 -9.91 30.19
CA ILE A 284 2.01 -11.36 30.18
C ILE A 284 3.32 -11.88 30.79
N ASN A 285 4.43 -11.15 30.61
CA ASN A 285 5.73 -11.54 31.16
C ASN A 285 5.72 -11.49 32.70
N THR A 286 4.91 -10.64 33.32
CA THR A 286 4.76 -10.58 34.76
C THR A 286 4.13 -11.85 35.35
N LEU A 287 3.43 -12.65 34.55
CA LEU A 287 2.77 -13.88 34.99
C LEU A 287 3.71 -15.10 35.05
N PHE A 288 4.80 -15.08 34.27
CA PHE A 288 5.70 -16.23 34.13
C PHE A 288 6.22 -16.75 35.45
N PRO A 289 6.64 -15.92 36.44
CA PRO A 289 7.14 -16.41 37.73
C PRO A 289 6.17 -17.29 38.52
N ILE A 290 4.87 -17.18 38.29
CA ILE A 290 3.87 -17.95 39.04
C ILE A 290 3.29 -19.11 38.22
N CYS A 291 3.60 -19.24 36.95
CA CYS A 291 3.04 -20.26 36.07
C CYS A 291 4.02 -21.44 35.90
N ASP A 292 3.49 -22.66 35.89
CA ASP A 292 4.23 -23.89 35.77
C ASP A 292 4.11 -24.53 34.37
N LEU A 293 3.11 -24.13 33.60
CA LEU A 293 2.83 -24.59 32.21
C LEU A 293 2.31 -23.46 31.38
N LEU A 294 2.78 -23.38 30.13
CA LEU A 294 2.17 -22.52 29.08
C LEU A 294 1.39 -23.42 28.10
N VAL A 295 0.14 -23.01 27.78
CA VAL A 295 -0.63 -23.54 26.64
C VAL A 295 -0.85 -22.41 25.66
N THR A 296 -0.35 -22.55 24.42
CA THR A 296 -0.43 -21.51 23.40
C THR A 296 -0.51 -22.12 21.99
N ASP A 297 -0.57 -21.27 20.97
CA ASP A 297 -0.61 -21.67 19.57
C ASP A 297 0.44 -20.89 18.75
N TYR A 298 0.02 -20.03 17.79
CA TYR A 298 0.88 -19.24 16.91
C TYR A 298 1.45 -17.97 17.57
N SER A 299 1.24 -17.80 18.88
CA SER A 299 1.63 -16.59 19.61
C SER A 299 3.16 -16.49 19.78
N SER A 300 3.67 -15.27 19.71
CA SER A 300 5.06 -14.93 20.01
C SER A 300 5.43 -15.14 21.50
N VAL A 301 4.42 -15.27 22.38
CA VAL A 301 4.62 -15.51 23.82
C VAL A 301 5.47 -16.77 24.10
N PHE A 302 5.48 -17.73 23.17
CA PHE A 302 6.34 -18.89 23.23
C PHE A 302 7.82 -18.51 23.37
N TYR A 303 8.31 -17.56 22.57
CA TYR A 303 9.71 -17.14 22.64
C TYR A 303 10.03 -16.44 23.96
N ASP A 304 9.10 -15.63 24.46
CA ASP A 304 9.26 -14.96 25.76
C ASP A 304 9.32 -15.98 26.90
N TRP A 305 8.46 -17.01 26.81
CA TRP A 305 8.38 -18.09 27.80
C TRP A 305 9.66 -18.93 27.89
N ILE A 306 10.18 -19.41 26.78
CA ILE A 306 11.42 -20.21 26.76
C ILE A 306 12.66 -19.38 27.15
N ASN A 307 12.64 -18.06 26.89
CA ASN A 307 13.70 -17.15 27.34
C ASN A 307 13.60 -16.80 28.82
N TYR A 308 12.45 -17.03 29.45
CA TYR A 308 12.26 -16.84 30.90
C TYR A 308 12.82 -17.98 31.71
N GLY A 309 12.57 -19.26 31.34
CA GLY A 309 12.98 -20.44 32.08
C GLY A 309 12.63 -21.75 31.37
N ASP A 310 12.80 -22.84 32.09
CA ASP A 310 12.69 -24.20 31.56
C ASP A 310 11.31 -24.85 31.78
N ASN A 311 10.28 -24.06 32.12
CA ASN A 311 8.94 -24.62 32.34
C ASN A 311 8.30 -25.07 31.00
N PRO A 312 7.49 -26.15 31.00
CA PRO A 312 6.96 -26.77 29.80
C PRO A 312 5.96 -25.88 29.06
N VAL A 313 5.82 -26.13 27.74
CA VAL A 313 4.79 -25.58 26.87
C VAL A 313 4.06 -26.69 26.12
N ILE A 314 2.75 -26.58 25.96
CA ILE A 314 1.97 -27.40 25.02
C ILE A 314 1.41 -26.48 23.92
N PHE A 315 1.62 -26.87 22.64
CA PHE A 315 1.01 -26.19 21.50
C PHE A 315 -0.35 -26.83 21.19
N TYR A 316 -1.41 -26.01 21.19
CA TYR A 316 -2.76 -26.40 20.81
C TYR A 316 -3.25 -25.59 19.62
N ALA A 317 -3.34 -26.20 18.44
CA ALA A 317 -3.65 -25.54 17.17
C ALA A 317 -4.63 -26.39 16.34
N PRO A 318 -5.95 -26.39 16.69
CA PRO A 318 -6.96 -27.21 16.01
C PRO A 318 -7.23 -26.80 14.57
N ASP A 319 -6.89 -25.57 14.19
CA ASP A 319 -7.05 -24.99 12.87
C ASP A 319 -5.73 -24.90 12.07
N TYR A 320 -4.74 -25.72 12.38
CA TYR A 320 -3.37 -25.61 11.88
C TYR A 320 -3.28 -25.50 10.36
N GLU A 321 -3.96 -26.39 9.62
CA GLU A 321 -3.91 -26.39 8.15
C GLU A 321 -4.52 -25.12 7.54
N GLU A 322 -5.69 -24.72 8.04
CA GLU A 322 -6.37 -23.50 7.57
C GLU A 322 -5.56 -22.25 7.87
N TYR A 323 -5.00 -22.18 9.08
CA TYR A 323 -4.19 -21.05 9.51
C TYR A 323 -2.91 -20.91 8.68
N CYS A 324 -2.21 -22.01 8.41
CA CYS A 324 -1.01 -22.02 7.58
C CYS A 324 -1.29 -21.60 6.13
N GLN A 325 -2.45 -21.96 5.58
CA GLN A 325 -2.85 -21.53 4.22
C GLN A 325 -3.17 -20.04 4.16
N LYS A 326 -3.85 -19.49 5.16
CA LYS A 326 -4.29 -18.09 5.19
C LYS A 326 -3.21 -17.13 5.62
N GLN A 327 -2.55 -17.42 6.73
CA GLN A 327 -1.56 -16.54 7.37
C GLN A 327 -0.12 -16.96 7.04
N GLY A 328 0.18 -18.24 7.14
CA GLY A 328 1.53 -18.78 7.05
C GLY A 328 2.38 -18.52 8.29
N LEU A 329 3.42 -19.29 8.43
CA LEU A 329 4.39 -19.20 9.54
C LEU A 329 5.80 -18.95 9.00
N TYR A 330 6.63 -18.21 9.75
CA TYR A 330 8.08 -18.10 9.50
C TYR A 330 8.82 -19.35 10.01
N GLN A 331 8.38 -19.84 11.17
CA GLN A 331 8.88 -21.07 11.76
C GLN A 331 7.71 -21.94 12.18
N ASP A 332 7.78 -23.21 11.83
CA ASP A 332 6.82 -24.21 12.27
C ASP A 332 6.97 -24.52 13.76
N PHE A 333 6.08 -25.32 14.30
CA PHE A 333 6.16 -25.78 15.69
C PHE A 333 7.41 -26.65 15.89
N PRO A 334 8.11 -26.52 17.04
CA PRO A 334 9.24 -27.40 17.36
C PRO A 334 8.84 -28.86 17.37
N CYS A 335 7.59 -29.15 17.82
CA CYS A 335 6.97 -30.48 17.75
C CYS A 335 5.56 -30.33 17.19
N ALA A 336 4.95 -31.39 16.68
CA ALA A 336 3.60 -31.37 16.19
C ALA A 336 2.62 -30.77 17.22
N PRO A 337 1.81 -29.77 16.89
CA PRO A 337 0.84 -29.24 17.83
C PRO A 337 -0.31 -30.20 18.02
N ALA A 338 -0.95 -30.18 19.20
CA ALA A 338 -2.21 -30.87 19.42
C ALA A 338 -3.30 -30.21 18.56
N LYS A 339 -3.91 -30.99 17.64
CA LYS A 339 -4.97 -30.54 16.73
C LYS A 339 -6.39 -30.86 17.23
N ASN A 340 -6.46 -31.59 18.34
CA ASN A 340 -7.70 -31.94 19.02
C ASN A 340 -7.44 -32.21 20.50
N ILE A 341 -8.52 -32.33 21.24
CA ILE A 341 -8.47 -32.49 22.70
C ILE A 341 -7.82 -33.81 23.13
N GLU A 342 -7.98 -34.88 22.37
CA GLU A 342 -7.39 -36.20 22.73
C GLU A 342 -5.86 -36.16 22.60
N THR A 343 -5.33 -35.54 21.53
CA THR A 343 -3.89 -35.33 21.40
C THR A 343 -3.36 -34.40 22.50
N PHE A 344 -4.13 -33.35 22.85
CA PHE A 344 -3.75 -32.48 23.97
C PHE A 344 -3.65 -33.22 25.29
N LYS A 345 -4.61 -34.09 25.62
CA LYS A 345 -4.55 -34.96 26.81
C LYS A 345 -3.33 -35.86 26.80
N THR A 346 -3.05 -36.48 25.66
CA THR A 346 -1.86 -37.36 25.53
C THR A 346 -0.56 -36.58 25.83
N TYR A 347 -0.44 -35.32 25.37
CA TYR A 347 0.71 -34.49 25.68
C TYR A 347 0.77 -34.08 27.16
N LEU A 348 -0.38 -33.87 27.78
CA LEU A 348 -0.47 -33.51 29.18
C LEU A 348 -0.12 -34.72 30.11
N GLU A 349 -0.53 -35.91 29.70
CA GLU A 349 -0.19 -37.17 30.41
C GLU A 349 1.30 -37.52 30.31
N ASN A 350 1.96 -37.15 29.22
CA ASN A 350 3.38 -37.44 28.97
C ASN A 350 4.17 -36.11 28.84
N LEU A 351 3.91 -35.16 29.74
CA LEU A 351 4.39 -33.77 29.62
C LEU A 351 5.92 -33.66 29.60
N ASP A 352 6.61 -34.46 30.46
CA ASP A 352 8.07 -34.40 30.54
C ASP A 352 8.72 -34.92 29.24
N ASP A 353 8.25 -36.03 28.68
CA ASP A 353 8.75 -36.59 27.41
C ASP A 353 8.44 -35.64 26.22
N TYR A 354 7.27 -35.01 26.23
CA TYR A 354 6.90 -34.03 25.20
C TYR A 354 7.79 -32.82 25.31
N TRP A 355 8.02 -32.28 26.49
CA TRP A 355 8.84 -31.11 26.73
C TRP A 355 10.31 -31.34 26.37
N GLU A 356 10.88 -32.48 26.69
CA GLU A 356 12.24 -32.85 26.29
C GLU A 356 12.41 -32.80 24.76
N LYS A 357 11.41 -33.29 24.01
CA LYS A 357 11.41 -33.23 22.54
C LYS A 357 11.34 -31.80 22.06
N VAL A 358 10.49 -30.94 22.65
CA VAL A 358 10.39 -29.52 22.31
C VAL A 358 11.71 -28.82 22.56
N GLN A 359 12.32 -28.99 23.73
CA GLN A 359 13.61 -28.40 24.11
C GLN A 359 14.72 -28.78 23.12
N LYS A 360 14.81 -30.06 22.76
CA LYS A 360 15.79 -30.56 21.80
C LYS A 360 15.64 -29.87 20.44
N GLN A 361 14.41 -29.76 19.93
CA GLN A 361 14.14 -29.08 18.63
C GLN A 361 14.40 -27.58 18.68
N VAL A 362 14.06 -26.91 19.78
CA VAL A 362 14.39 -25.49 19.99
C VAL A 362 15.90 -25.28 20.00
N TRP A 363 16.65 -26.12 20.62
CA TRP A 363 18.11 -26.11 20.65
C TRP A 363 18.70 -26.32 19.24
N GLU A 364 18.21 -27.32 18.52
CA GLU A 364 18.66 -27.64 17.15
C GLU A 364 18.33 -26.53 16.14
N GLN A 365 17.24 -25.79 16.32
CA GLN A 365 16.84 -24.67 15.49
C GLN A 365 17.65 -23.38 15.76
N GLY A 366 18.57 -23.41 16.74
CA GLY A 366 19.37 -22.24 17.12
C GLY A 366 18.50 -21.19 17.80
N SER A 367 18.09 -21.46 19.05
CA SER A 367 17.40 -20.43 19.84
C SER A 367 18.24 -19.17 19.95
N ASN A 368 17.61 -18.04 19.77
CA ASN A 368 18.18 -16.69 19.79
C ASN A 368 19.01 -16.46 21.04
N VAL A 369 20.31 -16.65 20.92
CA VAL A 369 21.26 -16.33 21.98
C VAL A 369 21.52 -14.84 21.87
N TRP A 370 21.21 -14.07 22.92
CA TRP A 370 21.56 -12.66 23.05
C TRP A 370 23.04 -12.48 22.77
N THR A 371 23.36 -11.57 21.88
CA THR A 371 24.76 -11.20 21.68
C THR A 371 25.18 -10.22 22.79
N ASP A 372 26.40 -10.32 23.29
CA ASP A 372 26.96 -9.36 24.27
C ASP A 372 27.05 -7.92 23.70
N LYS A 373 26.81 -7.77 22.41
CA LYS A 373 26.81 -6.48 21.70
C LYS A 373 25.50 -5.72 21.77
N ASP A 374 24.39 -6.36 22.18
CA ASP A 374 23.09 -5.71 22.26
C ASP A 374 23.01 -4.76 23.45
N ILE A 375 22.58 -3.52 23.18
CA ILE A 375 22.51 -2.49 24.22
C ILE A 375 21.37 -2.73 25.19
N ASN A 376 21.62 -2.47 26.48
CA ASN A 376 20.57 -2.53 27.50
C ASN A 376 19.74 -1.22 27.52
N ILE A 377 18.66 -1.25 28.31
CA ILE A 377 17.71 -0.14 28.38
C ILE A 377 18.33 1.18 28.88
N HIS A 378 19.22 1.10 29.89
CA HIS A 378 19.92 2.25 30.44
C HIS A 378 20.86 2.92 29.40
N GLU A 379 21.63 2.10 28.71
CA GLU A 379 22.51 2.53 27.63
C GLU A 379 21.75 3.14 26.47
N PHE A 380 20.61 2.53 26.11
CA PHE A 380 19.72 3.06 25.08
C PHE A 380 19.24 4.47 25.44
N LEU A 381 18.77 4.68 26.69
CA LEU A 381 18.26 5.98 27.14
C LEU A 381 19.35 7.05 27.16
N ILE A 382 20.56 6.71 27.60
CA ILE A 382 21.69 7.66 27.58
C ILE A 382 21.98 8.09 26.14
N LYS A 383 22.05 7.16 25.21
CA LYS A 383 22.30 7.46 23.81
C LYS A 383 21.16 8.27 23.17
N LEU A 384 19.91 7.90 23.44
CA LEU A 384 18.71 8.60 22.94
C LEU A 384 18.72 10.09 23.32
N LEU A 385 19.08 10.39 24.57
CA LEU A 385 19.01 11.76 25.12
C LEU A 385 20.29 12.56 24.94
N SER A 386 21.41 11.92 24.57
CA SER A 386 22.68 12.58 24.30
C SER A 386 22.87 12.93 22.83
N GLU A 387 21.86 12.66 21.98
CA GLU A 387 21.96 12.80 20.51
C GLU A 387 23.18 12.07 19.91
N ILE A 388 23.70 11.07 20.63
CA ILE A 388 24.84 10.27 20.15
C ILE A 388 24.36 9.44 18.95
N ASP A 389 25.12 9.53 17.87
CA ASP A 389 24.77 8.86 16.62
C ASP A 389 24.85 7.34 16.78
N PHE A 390 23.74 6.66 16.63
CA PHE A 390 23.71 5.21 16.46
C PHE A 390 24.25 4.89 15.06
N SER A 391 25.10 3.87 14.93
CA SER A 391 25.60 3.43 13.61
C SER A 391 24.43 3.21 12.66
N THR A 392 24.42 3.89 11.53
CA THR A 392 23.41 3.75 10.49
C THR A 392 23.69 2.50 9.65
N LEU A 393 22.63 1.82 9.21
CA LEU A 393 22.70 0.85 8.11
C LEU A 393 23.30 1.56 6.89
N GLU A 394 24.19 0.88 6.17
CA GLU A 394 24.70 1.37 4.88
C GLU A 394 23.52 1.66 3.95
N THR A 395 23.43 2.87 3.45
CA THR A 395 22.39 3.22 2.47
C THR A 395 22.75 2.57 1.14
N ASP A 396 21.81 1.82 0.57
CA ASP A 396 21.94 1.27 -0.77
C ASP A 396 22.23 2.42 -1.77
N SER A 397 23.17 2.23 -2.67
CA SER A 397 23.57 3.24 -3.68
C SER A 397 22.53 3.48 -4.77
N LYS A 398 21.41 2.75 -4.76
CA LYS A 398 20.36 2.84 -5.77
C LYS A 398 19.59 4.14 -5.67
N LYS A 399 19.20 4.69 -6.82
CA LYS A 399 18.27 5.84 -6.87
C LYS A 399 16.87 5.41 -6.45
N ARG A 400 16.28 6.13 -5.49
CA ARG A 400 14.94 5.88 -4.94
C ARG A 400 13.89 6.60 -5.77
N LEU A 401 13.03 5.83 -6.46
CA LEU A 401 11.98 6.35 -7.32
C LEU A 401 10.59 6.10 -6.70
N LEU A 402 9.77 7.16 -6.57
CA LEU A 402 8.39 7.04 -6.14
C LEU A 402 7.43 7.28 -7.30
N PHE A 403 6.64 6.29 -7.65
CA PHE A 403 5.61 6.39 -8.69
C PHE A 403 4.20 6.57 -8.11
N TYR A 404 3.37 7.33 -8.82
CA TYR A 404 1.92 7.23 -8.78
C TYR A 404 1.41 6.88 -10.17
N ALA A 405 0.71 5.76 -10.31
CA ALA A 405 0.28 5.22 -11.59
C ALA A 405 -1.26 5.10 -11.74
N GLY A 406 -2.02 5.77 -10.87
CA GLY A 406 -3.48 5.82 -10.95
C GLY A 406 -4.18 4.63 -10.29
N ASP A 407 -5.37 4.35 -10.79
CA ASP A 407 -6.33 3.41 -10.20
C ASP A 407 -6.23 1.98 -10.75
N PHE A 408 -5.24 1.68 -11.56
CA PHE A 408 -5.02 0.37 -12.20
C PHE A 408 -6.27 -0.16 -12.93
N LYS A 409 -7.06 0.75 -13.52
CA LYS A 409 -8.16 0.35 -14.41
C LYS A 409 -7.58 -0.27 -15.69
N PRO A 410 -8.30 -1.20 -16.32
CA PRO A 410 -7.85 -1.81 -17.59
C PRO A 410 -7.83 -0.74 -18.71
N ASN A 411 -6.65 -0.21 -18.97
CA ASN A 411 -6.38 0.77 -20.02
C ASN A 411 -4.88 0.81 -20.38
N GLY A 412 -4.52 1.56 -21.42
CA GLY A 412 -3.14 1.67 -21.91
C GLY A 412 -2.13 2.19 -20.87
N VAL A 413 -2.53 3.10 -19.98
CA VAL A 413 -1.66 3.62 -18.90
C VAL A 413 -1.28 2.50 -17.93
N THR A 414 -2.25 1.67 -17.57
CA THR A 414 -1.99 0.50 -16.70
C THR A 414 -1.08 -0.53 -17.38
N SER A 415 -1.30 -0.83 -18.66
CA SER A 415 -0.43 -1.73 -19.42
C SER A 415 1.00 -1.18 -19.53
N SER A 416 1.12 0.13 -19.78
CA SER A 416 2.40 0.82 -19.88
C SER A 416 3.21 0.76 -18.58
N ILE A 417 2.61 1.07 -17.42
CA ILE A 417 3.32 1.02 -16.14
C ILE A 417 3.72 -0.40 -15.73
N LEU A 418 2.88 -1.40 -15.98
CA LEU A 418 3.21 -2.79 -15.74
C LEU A 418 4.39 -3.24 -16.62
N SER A 419 4.40 -2.84 -17.89
CA SER A 419 5.52 -3.11 -18.82
C SER A 419 6.81 -2.41 -18.35
N LEU A 420 6.73 -1.16 -17.89
CA LEU A 420 7.87 -0.44 -17.31
C LEU A 420 8.42 -1.18 -16.09
N PHE A 421 7.57 -1.55 -15.14
CA PHE A 421 8.00 -2.27 -13.92
C PHE A 421 8.63 -3.63 -14.20
N ASN A 422 8.30 -4.28 -15.31
CA ASN A 422 8.94 -5.54 -15.70
C ASN A 422 10.30 -5.35 -16.40
N ARG A 423 10.68 -4.11 -16.76
CA ARG A 423 11.88 -3.82 -17.57
C ARG A 423 12.86 -2.82 -16.96
N ILE A 424 12.42 -2.10 -15.93
CA ILE A 424 13.29 -1.18 -15.18
C ILE A 424 14.44 -1.94 -14.52
N ASP A 425 15.62 -1.31 -14.43
CA ASP A 425 16.82 -1.91 -13.85
C ASP A 425 16.83 -1.78 -12.32
N TYR A 426 16.41 -2.83 -11.62
CA TYR A 426 16.39 -2.87 -10.15
C TYR A 426 17.79 -2.92 -9.49
N ASN A 427 18.87 -3.02 -10.27
CA ASN A 427 20.21 -2.81 -9.74
C ASN A 427 20.57 -1.33 -9.64
N LYS A 428 19.95 -0.49 -10.48
CA LYS A 428 20.13 0.97 -10.47
C LYS A 428 19.09 1.68 -9.62
N TYR A 429 17.85 1.16 -9.59
CA TYR A 429 16.67 1.84 -9.03
C TYR A 429 16.01 1.04 -7.92
N ASP A 430 15.74 1.71 -6.80
CA ASP A 430 14.82 1.26 -5.77
C ASP A 430 13.45 1.87 -6.05
N VAL A 431 12.51 1.04 -6.47
CA VAL A 431 11.21 1.48 -7.01
C VAL A 431 10.11 1.32 -5.97
N SER A 432 9.45 2.41 -5.66
CA SER A 432 8.27 2.45 -4.80
C SER A 432 7.05 2.95 -5.58
N LEU A 433 5.87 2.40 -5.28
CA LEU A 433 4.60 2.78 -5.88
C LEU A 433 3.60 3.14 -4.80
N ILE A 434 3.09 4.38 -4.81
CA ILE A 434 2.02 4.79 -3.91
C ILE A 434 0.66 4.33 -4.47
N LEU A 435 -0.13 3.66 -3.61
CA LEU A 435 -1.43 3.09 -3.92
C LEU A 435 -2.49 3.55 -2.94
N LEU A 436 -3.75 3.60 -3.39
CA LEU A 436 -4.91 3.70 -2.50
C LEU A 436 -5.38 2.30 -2.09
N LYS A 437 -5.78 2.14 -0.83
CA LYS A 437 -6.42 0.90 -0.40
C LYS A 437 -7.79 0.75 -1.05
N LYS A 438 -8.01 -0.34 -1.80
CA LYS A 438 -9.27 -0.74 -2.41
C LYS A 438 -9.46 -2.24 -2.27
N ASP A 439 -10.71 -2.67 -2.05
CA ASP A 439 -11.06 -4.08 -1.87
C ASP A 439 -11.76 -4.68 -3.11
N ASN A 440 -11.72 -3.99 -4.26
CA ASN A 440 -12.29 -4.44 -5.52
C ASN A 440 -11.40 -5.54 -6.14
N SER A 441 -11.98 -6.67 -6.56
CA SER A 441 -11.26 -7.83 -7.10
C SER A 441 -10.43 -7.49 -8.34
N ASP A 442 -10.98 -6.72 -9.30
CA ASP A 442 -10.26 -6.35 -10.52
C ASP A 442 -9.03 -5.48 -10.24
N TYR A 443 -9.13 -4.61 -9.23
CA TYR A 443 -8.00 -3.80 -8.76
C TYR A 443 -6.92 -4.68 -8.12
N LEU A 444 -7.32 -5.61 -7.23
CA LEU A 444 -6.39 -6.52 -6.56
C LEU A 444 -5.70 -7.45 -7.55
N ASP A 445 -6.41 -7.96 -8.56
CA ASP A 445 -5.82 -8.76 -9.64
C ASP A 445 -4.71 -7.99 -10.34
N LYS A 446 -4.95 -6.71 -10.69
CA LYS A 446 -3.94 -5.86 -11.33
C LYS A 446 -2.76 -5.54 -10.40
N ILE A 447 -2.99 -5.34 -9.11
CA ILE A 447 -1.91 -5.17 -8.12
C ILE A 447 -1.06 -6.44 -8.00
N ASN A 448 -1.65 -7.61 -8.17
CA ASN A 448 -0.93 -8.88 -8.15
C ASN A 448 -0.04 -9.09 -9.39
N GLU A 449 -0.33 -8.43 -10.52
CA GLU A 449 0.51 -8.42 -11.72
C GLU A 449 1.77 -7.53 -11.58
N ILE A 450 1.84 -6.67 -10.55
CA ILE A 450 3.00 -5.78 -10.33
C ILE A 450 4.24 -6.62 -9.98
N ASN A 451 5.35 -6.29 -10.63
CA ASN A 451 6.65 -6.93 -10.37
C ASN A 451 6.97 -6.93 -8.87
N PRO A 452 7.36 -8.07 -8.27
CA PRO A 452 7.61 -8.20 -6.83
C PRO A 452 8.73 -7.29 -6.29
N ASN A 453 9.63 -6.81 -7.15
CA ASN A 453 10.66 -5.86 -6.76
C ASN A 453 10.12 -4.43 -6.54
N VAL A 454 8.90 -4.12 -6.97
CA VAL A 454 8.25 -2.83 -6.68
C VAL A 454 7.72 -2.83 -5.26
N ARG A 455 8.17 -1.86 -4.46
CA ARG A 455 7.67 -1.65 -3.10
C ARG A 455 6.33 -0.95 -3.13
N LEU A 456 5.31 -1.56 -2.54
CA LEU A 456 3.96 -1.00 -2.48
C LEU A 456 3.80 -0.13 -1.22
N LEU A 457 3.60 1.16 -1.41
CA LEU A 457 3.32 2.13 -0.34
C LEU A 457 1.81 2.40 -0.31
N VAL A 458 1.08 1.61 0.48
CA VAL A 458 -0.38 1.73 0.56
C VAL A 458 -0.74 2.92 1.45
N ARG A 459 -1.36 3.93 0.86
CA ARG A 459 -1.82 5.13 1.57
C ARG A 459 -2.96 4.77 2.52
N ALA A 460 -2.69 4.80 3.82
CA ALA A 460 -3.67 4.55 4.86
C ALA A 460 -4.33 5.86 5.31
N GLY A 461 -5.66 5.85 5.48
CA GLY A 461 -6.43 7.03 5.86
C GLY A 461 -6.52 8.11 4.76
N THR A 462 -7.04 9.27 5.17
CA THR A 462 -7.18 10.44 4.31
C THR A 462 -6.34 11.61 4.86
N TYR A 463 -6.05 12.60 4.04
CA TYR A 463 -5.36 13.79 4.48
C TYR A 463 -6.21 14.61 5.47
N ASN A 464 -5.54 15.16 6.48
CA ASN A 464 -6.15 16.00 7.50
C ASN A 464 -6.28 17.43 6.96
N GLN A 465 -7.43 18.04 7.11
CA GLN A 465 -7.69 19.39 6.60
C GLN A 465 -8.67 20.15 7.50
N THR A 466 -8.42 21.44 7.68
CA THR A 466 -9.39 22.35 8.26
C THR A 466 -10.51 22.67 7.27
N LEU A 467 -11.60 23.26 7.71
CA LEU A 467 -12.66 23.71 6.81
C LEU A 467 -12.14 24.69 5.75
N LEU A 468 -11.26 25.62 6.15
CA LEU A 468 -10.67 26.58 5.23
C LEU A 468 -9.78 25.90 4.18
N GLU A 469 -8.90 24.99 4.62
CA GLU A 469 -8.07 24.19 3.70
C GLU A 469 -8.93 23.35 2.74
N ARG A 470 -10.03 22.78 3.22
CA ARG A 470 -10.96 22.01 2.40
C ARG A 470 -11.60 22.85 1.29
N CYS A 471 -12.16 24.01 1.65
CA CYS A 471 -12.77 24.93 0.69
C CYS A 471 -11.74 25.36 -0.36
N ALA A 472 -10.57 25.80 0.09
CA ALA A 472 -9.50 26.24 -0.79
C ALA A 472 -9.02 25.10 -1.72
N ASN A 473 -8.84 23.91 -1.18
CA ASN A 473 -8.40 22.75 -1.94
C ASN A 473 -9.42 22.33 -3.01
N GLU A 474 -10.70 22.24 -2.68
CA GLU A 474 -11.75 21.89 -3.65
C GLU A 474 -11.89 22.91 -4.78
N ILE A 475 -11.70 24.20 -4.49
CA ILE A 475 -11.65 25.24 -5.52
C ILE A 475 -10.44 25.03 -6.44
N CYS A 476 -9.24 24.88 -5.85
CA CYS A 476 -8.01 24.71 -6.63
C CYS A 476 -7.99 23.41 -7.45
N LEU A 477 -8.55 22.31 -6.95
CA LEU A 477 -8.67 21.05 -7.68
C LEU A 477 -9.56 21.15 -8.93
N LYS A 478 -10.47 22.12 -8.98
CA LYS A 478 -11.35 22.38 -10.14
C LYS A 478 -10.86 23.52 -11.04
N LYS A 479 -10.28 24.56 -10.47
CA LYS A 479 -9.93 25.78 -11.20
C LYS A 479 -8.46 25.89 -11.57
N GLY A 480 -7.59 25.11 -10.94
CA GLY A 480 -6.14 25.29 -11.01
C GLY A 480 -5.66 26.39 -10.07
N ILE A 481 -4.39 26.78 -10.22
CA ILE A 481 -3.72 27.83 -9.42
C ILE A 481 -2.96 28.83 -10.29
N ASP A 482 -3.42 29.03 -11.54
CA ASP A 482 -2.75 29.91 -12.49
C ASP A 482 -2.96 31.42 -12.21
N SER A 483 -4.00 31.78 -11.43
CA SER A 483 -4.18 33.18 -11.03
C SER A 483 -3.50 33.43 -9.66
N PHE A 484 -3.11 34.71 -9.45
CA PHE A 484 -2.50 35.17 -8.21
C PHE A 484 -3.38 34.86 -6.98
N GLU A 485 -4.70 35.07 -7.12
CA GLU A 485 -5.67 34.85 -6.03
C GLU A 485 -5.77 33.35 -5.67
N LEU A 486 -5.85 32.49 -6.67
CA LEU A 486 -5.94 31.04 -6.47
C LEU A 486 -4.63 30.49 -5.92
N ASP A 487 -3.48 30.94 -6.41
CA ASP A 487 -2.17 30.55 -5.90
C ASP A 487 -1.98 30.97 -4.44
N LYS A 488 -2.39 32.18 -4.06
CA LYS A 488 -2.35 32.68 -2.68
C LYS A 488 -3.26 31.88 -1.76
N MET A 489 -4.43 31.45 -2.24
CA MET A 489 -5.40 30.66 -1.49
C MET A 489 -5.00 29.18 -1.35
N PHE A 490 -4.15 28.68 -2.25
CA PHE A 490 -3.79 27.27 -2.32
C PHE A 490 -3.20 26.74 -1.01
N PRO A 491 -3.76 25.64 -0.41
CA PRO A 491 -3.39 25.20 0.93
C PRO A 491 -2.10 24.33 0.90
N ARG A 492 -0.95 24.94 0.66
CA ARG A 492 0.35 24.27 0.55
C ARG A 492 0.69 23.40 1.75
N GLU A 493 0.36 23.88 2.97
CA GLU A 493 0.66 23.17 4.21
C GLU A 493 -0.14 21.86 4.36
N LEU A 494 -1.34 21.78 3.76
CA LEU A 494 -2.10 20.53 3.68
C LEU A 494 -1.29 19.44 2.94
N TYR A 495 -0.71 19.77 1.78
CA TYR A 495 0.07 18.81 0.99
C TYR A 495 1.40 18.44 1.66
N ARG A 496 2.06 19.39 2.33
CA ARG A 496 3.28 19.13 3.12
C ARG A 496 3.01 18.24 4.32
N ARG A 497 1.91 18.49 5.03
CA ARG A 497 1.46 17.66 6.15
C ARG A 497 1.09 16.25 5.68
N GLU A 498 0.40 16.15 4.54
CA GLU A 498 0.05 14.85 3.95
C GLU A 498 1.29 14.07 3.48
N TRP A 499 2.27 14.71 2.87
CA TRP A 499 3.54 14.09 2.50
C TRP A 499 4.22 13.47 3.74
N ARG A 500 4.38 14.28 4.78
CA ARG A 500 4.98 13.82 6.03
C ARG A 500 4.16 12.72 6.69
N ARG A 501 2.83 12.79 6.62
CA ARG A 501 1.95 11.74 7.12
C ARG A 501 2.16 10.41 6.40
N CYS A 502 2.40 10.42 5.10
CA CYS A 502 2.59 9.22 4.29
C CYS A 502 4.00 8.62 4.42
N PHE A 503 5.02 9.47 4.47
CA PHE A 503 6.41 9.05 4.26
C PHE A 503 7.36 9.47 5.38
N GLY A 504 6.89 10.20 6.41
CA GLY A 504 7.78 10.76 7.44
C GLY A 504 8.84 11.67 6.82
N ASP A 505 10.07 11.43 7.18
CA ASP A 505 11.27 12.13 6.66
C ASP A 505 11.99 11.33 5.56
N THR A 506 11.31 10.33 4.97
CA THR A 506 11.87 9.52 3.87
C THR A 506 12.17 10.38 2.64
N HIS A 507 13.37 10.18 2.08
CA HIS A 507 13.82 10.83 0.86
C HIS A 507 13.62 9.94 -0.37
N PHE A 508 13.19 10.56 -1.46
CA PHE A 508 13.17 9.97 -2.80
C PHE A 508 13.99 10.86 -3.74
N ASP A 509 14.85 10.26 -4.58
CA ASP A 509 15.63 10.98 -5.58
C ASP A 509 14.77 11.51 -6.70
N ALA A 510 13.68 10.79 -7.04
CA ALA A 510 12.66 11.29 -7.96
C ALA A 510 11.24 10.85 -7.57
N VAL A 511 10.28 11.75 -7.84
CA VAL A 511 8.84 11.47 -7.74
C VAL A 511 8.20 11.57 -9.12
N ILE A 512 7.42 10.59 -9.48
CA ILE A 512 6.93 10.37 -10.84
C ILE A 512 5.41 10.26 -10.84
N ASN A 513 4.73 11.33 -11.30
CA ASN A 513 3.31 11.28 -11.59
C ASN A 513 3.11 10.65 -12.97
N PHE A 514 3.05 9.31 -12.99
CA PHE A 514 2.99 8.57 -14.24
C PHE A 514 1.66 8.74 -14.99
N THR A 515 0.55 8.98 -14.30
CA THR A 515 -0.74 9.14 -15.00
C THR A 515 -0.91 10.50 -15.67
N GLY A 516 -0.46 11.56 -15.02
CA GLY A 516 -0.66 12.94 -15.48
C GLY A 516 -2.12 13.45 -15.47
N TYR A 517 -3.08 12.71 -14.91
CA TYR A 517 -4.51 13.05 -14.94
C TYR A 517 -5.11 13.39 -13.57
N SER A 518 -4.41 13.12 -12.47
CA SER A 518 -4.93 13.33 -11.13
C SER A 518 -4.50 14.67 -10.55
N PRO A 519 -5.41 15.66 -10.34
CA PRO A 519 -5.07 16.93 -9.72
C PRO A 519 -4.44 16.79 -8.35
N PHE A 520 -5.00 15.90 -7.49
CA PHE A 520 -4.46 15.67 -6.15
C PHE A 520 -2.99 15.25 -6.18
N TYR A 521 -2.64 14.24 -6.98
CA TYR A 521 -1.25 13.77 -7.05
C TYR A 521 -0.33 14.72 -7.81
N ALA A 522 -0.86 15.52 -8.74
CA ALA A 522 -0.09 16.59 -9.34
C ALA A 522 0.32 17.65 -8.30
N TYR A 523 -0.60 18.10 -7.44
CA TYR A 523 -0.28 19.00 -6.33
C TYR A 523 0.56 18.32 -5.25
N PHE A 524 0.28 17.06 -4.93
CA PHE A 524 0.98 16.31 -3.88
C PHE A 524 2.48 16.18 -4.15
N PHE A 525 2.86 15.86 -5.39
CA PHE A 525 4.26 15.78 -5.79
C PHE A 525 4.88 17.17 -6.04
N ALA A 526 4.10 18.13 -6.53
CA ALA A 526 4.58 19.49 -6.73
C ALA A 526 4.91 20.20 -5.43
N TYR A 527 4.05 20.12 -4.41
CA TYR A 527 4.08 20.95 -3.21
C TYR A 527 4.25 20.19 -1.88
N GLY A 528 4.08 18.88 -1.86
CA GLY A 528 4.23 18.07 -0.64
C GLY A 528 5.67 18.05 -0.11
N ILE A 529 6.64 18.09 -1.01
CA ILE A 529 8.07 17.98 -0.70
C ILE A 529 8.61 19.38 -0.37
N LYS A 530 9.07 19.58 0.87
CA LYS A 530 9.72 20.82 1.32
C LYS A 530 11.08 20.51 1.95
N ASN A 531 12.10 21.27 1.58
CA ASN A 531 13.43 21.27 2.18
C ASN A 531 14.17 19.91 2.16
N LEU A 532 13.80 19.00 1.27
CA LEU A 532 14.60 17.80 1.02
C LEU A 532 15.65 18.12 -0.05
N PRO A 533 16.86 17.57 0.03
CA PRO A 533 17.84 17.70 -1.03
C PRO A 533 17.20 17.21 -2.34
N ILE A 534 17.60 17.81 -3.40
CA ILE A 534 17.14 17.73 -4.79
C ILE A 534 16.33 16.47 -5.13
N THR A 535 15.01 16.50 -4.86
CA THR A 535 14.08 15.50 -5.39
C THR A 535 13.62 15.95 -6.75
N GLN A 536 13.90 15.18 -7.78
CA GLN A 536 13.44 15.46 -9.14
C GLN A 536 11.93 15.17 -9.26
N LYS A 537 11.18 16.07 -9.86
CA LYS A 537 9.73 15.94 -10.05
C LYS A 537 9.42 15.73 -11.52
N ILE A 538 8.77 14.63 -11.86
CA ILE A 538 8.49 14.22 -13.22
C ILE A 538 6.99 13.93 -13.38
N ILE A 539 6.38 14.42 -14.47
CA ILE A 539 4.98 14.14 -14.82
C ILE A 539 4.87 13.62 -16.25
N TRP A 540 4.03 12.59 -16.46
CA TRP A 540 3.77 12.00 -17.77
C TRP A 540 2.57 12.62 -18.49
N GLN A 541 2.63 12.62 -19.82
CA GLN A 541 1.56 12.97 -20.75
C GLN A 541 1.35 11.79 -21.69
N HIS A 542 0.28 11.03 -21.49
CA HIS A 542 -0.02 9.83 -22.28
C HIS A 542 -0.77 10.11 -23.57
N ASN A 543 -1.04 11.37 -23.87
CA ASN A 543 -1.81 11.80 -25.05
C ASN A 543 -1.50 13.26 -25.43
N ILE A 544 -2.12 13.76 -26.49
CA ILE A 544 -2.22 15.18 -26.77
C ILE A 544 -3.18 15.79 -25.75
N MET A 545 -2.62 16.38 -24.70
CA MET A 545 -3.35 16.69 -23.47
C MET A 545 -4.52 17.68 -23.68
N LYS A 546 -4.38 18.65 -24.61
CA LYS A 546 -5.47 19.61 -24.92
C LYS A 546 -6.62 18.94 -25.65
N LEU A 547 -6.37 17.95 -26.52
CA LEU A 547 -7.45 17.19 -27.18
C LEU A 547 -8.20 16.32 -26.14
N ASP A 548 -7.49 15.65 -25.22
CA ASP A 548 -8.13 14.90 -24.13
C ASP A 548 -8.95 15.82 -23.21
N GLN A 549 -8.47 17.03 -22.91
CA GLN A 549 -9.20 18.00 -22.10
C GLN A 549 -10.54 18.39 -22.74
N MET A 550 -10.56 18.51 -24.06
CA MET A 550 -11.74 18.92 -24.85
C MET A 550 -12.59 17.74 -25.30
N ARG A 551 -12.27 16.51 -24.83
CA ARG A 551 -13.07 15.31 -25.14
C ARG A 551 -14.49 15.46 -24.57
N GLU A 552 -15.47 15.43 -25.46
CA GLU A 552 -16.88 15.55 -25.14
C GLU A 552 -17.49 14.15 -24.95
N ILE A 553 -18.24 13.97 -23.88
CA ILE A 553 -19.05 12.80 -23.58
C ILE A 553 -20.44 13.26 -23.18
N ASP A 554 -21.46 12.94 -23.99
CA ASP A 554 -22.86 13.31 -23.76
C ASP A 554 -23.05 14.82 -23.43
N GLY A 555 -22.43 15.71 -24.20
CA GLY A 555 -22.48 17.16 -24.03
C GLY A 555 -21.65 17.72 -22.88
N LYS A 556 -20.81 16.91 -22.23
CA LYS A 556 -19.97 17.31 -21.10
C LYS A 556 -18.50 17.11 -21.41
N TYR A 557 -17.65 17.90 -20.77
CA TYR A 557 -16.18 17.81 -20.84
C TYR A 557 -15.59 17.34 -19.51
N PRO A 558 -15.61 16.01 -19.21
CA PRO A 558 -15.33 15.49 -17.87
C PRO A 558 -13.90 15.73 -17.39
N LEU A 559 -12.94 15.92 -18.30
CA LEU A 559 -11.53 16.14 -17.96
C LEU A 559 -11.14 17.63 -17.94
N LYS A 560 -12.05 18.54 -18.34
CA LYS A 560 -11.74 19.97 -18.50
C LYS A 560 -11.15 20.60 -17.24
N ASP A 561 -11.86 20.48 -16.13
CA ASP A 561 -11.47 21.11 -14.87
C ASP A 561 -10.28 20.39 -14.21
N SER A 562 -10.30 19.06 -14.22
CA SER A 562 -9.21 18.28 -13.64
C SER A 562 -7.87 18.50 -14.35
N LEU A 563 -7.86 18.58 -15.68
CA LEU A 563 -6.65 18.85 -16.44
C LEU A 563 -6.18 20.31 -16.32
N ASN A 564 -7.07 21.29 -16.17
CA ASN A 564 -6.67 22.66 -15.82
C ASN A 564 -5.87 22.70 -14.52
N ALA A 565 -6.34 22.00 -13.49
CA ALA A 565 -5.63 21.91 -12.21
C ALA A 565 -4.27 21.22 -12.37
N VAL A 566 -4.16 20.18 -13.20
CA VAL A 566 -2.87 19.51 -13.48
C VAL A 566 -1.92 20.46 -14.20
N TYR A 567 -2.37 21.16 -15.25
CA TYR A 567 -1.52 22.08 -16.04
C TYR A 567 -0.96 23.21 -15.19
N SER A 568 -1.72 23.71 -14.21
CA SER A 568 -1.27 24.75 -13.29
C SER A 568 -0.07 24.33 -12.42
N THR A 569 0.28 23.03 -12.41
CA THR A 569 1.46 22.50 -11.68
C THR A 569 2.70 22.34 -12.55
N TYR A 570 2.61 22.46 -13.87
CA TYR A 570 3.73 22.15 -14.79
C TYR A 570 4.98 22.98 -14.51
N SER A 571 4.83 24.22 -14.03
CA SER A 571 5.95 25.07 -13.60
C SER A 571 6.80 24.43 -12.50
N MET A 572 6.19 23.58 -11.66
CA MET A 572 6.82 22.95 -10.49
C MET A 572 7.50 21.60 -10.81
N TYR A 573 7.28 21.06 -12.01
CA TYR A 573 7.93 19.84 -12.46
C TYR A 573 9.22 20.15 -13.20
N ASP A 574 10.24 19.31 -13.02
CA ASP A 574 11.55 19.42 -13.66
C ASP A 574 11.52 18.85 -15.08
N LYS A 575 10.79 17.73 -15.26
CA LYS A 575 10.58 17.11 -16.56
C LYS A 575 9.10 16.77 -16.77
N ILE A 576 8.64 16.98 -18.01
CA ILE A 576 7.30 16.64 -18.49
C ILE A 576 7.50 15.64 -19.62
N VAL A 577 7.11 14.40 -19.43
CA VAL A 577 7.40 13.31 -20.37
C VAL A 577 6.22 13.09 -21.28
N SER A 578 6.43 13.10 -22.59
CA SER A 578 5.46 12.66 -23.61
C SER A 578 5.84 11.28 -24.13
N VAL A 579 4.85 10.45 -24.44
CA VAL A 579 5.04 9.01 -24.77
C VAL A 579 5.30 8.73 -26.25
N SER A 580 5.27 9.75 -27.09
CA SER A 580 5.54 9.67 -28.52
C SER A 580 6.01 11.02 -29.07
N GLU A 581 6.71 11.00 -30.21
CA GLU A 581 7.19 12.24 -30.87
C GLU A 581 6.01 13.18 -31.19
N GLN A 582 4.92 12.61 -31.69
CA GLN A 582 3.73 13.38 -32.02
C GLN A 582 3.11 14.05 -30.78
N CYS A 583 2.96 13.31 -29.68
CA CYS A 583 2.49 13.88 -28.41
C CYS A 583 3.43 14.99 -27.93
N LEU A 584 4.74 14.78 -28.03
CA LEU A 584 5.74 15.77 -27.63
C LEU A 584 5.62 17.07 -28.42
N GLU A 585 5.55 16.97 -29.75
CA GLU A 585 5.43 18.15 -30.63
C GLU A 585 4.11 18.91 -30.41
N ALA A 586 2.98 18.20 -30.34
CA ALA A 586 1.68 18.78 -30.08
C ALA A 586 1.62 19.45 -28.70
N ASN A 587 2.09 18.76 -27.68
CA ASN A 587 2.10 19.29 -26.31
C ASN A 587 3.08 20.48 -26.15
N LYS A 588 4.24 20.46 -26.81
CA LYS A 588 5.13 21.65 -26.86
C LYS A 588 4.45 22.86 -27.47
N LYS A 589 3.67 22.66 -28.54
CA LYS A 589 2.89 23.72 -29.17
C LYS A 589 1.80 24.25 -28.24
N ASP A 590 1.11 23.38 -27.52
CA ASP A 590 0.01 23.74 -26.61
C ASP A 590 0.50 24.39 -25.31
N PHE A 591 1.74 24.06 -24.88
CA PHE A 591 2.35 24.52 -23.63
C PHE A 591 3.76 25.12 -23.86
N PRO A 592 3.90 26.17 -24.69
CA PRO A 592 5.21 26.65 -25.14
C PRO A 592 6.14 27.11 -24.00
N PHE A 593 5.58 27.62 -22.90
CA PHE A 593 6.36 28.01 -21.70
C PHE A 593 7.09 26.87 -21.03
N TYR A 594 6.66 25.63 -21.25
CA TYR A 594 7.24 24.42 -20.63
C TYR A 594 8.00 23.54 -21.63
N GLY A 595 8.13 23.98 -22.89
CA GLY A 595 8.73 23.18 -23.97
C GLY A 595 10.15 22.71 -23.68
N SER A 596 10.95 23.51 -22.94
CA SER A 596 12.32 23.13 -22.54
C SER A 596 12.38 22.00 -21.50
N LYS A 597 11.29 21.78 -20.76
CA LYS A 597 11.15 20.69 -19.78
C LYS A 597 10.55 19.42 -20.38
N MET A 598 9.99 19.52 -21.60
CA MET A 598 9.32 18.41 -22.27
C MET A 598 10.33 17.49 -22.95
N VAL A 599 10.25 16.22 -22.64
CA VAL A 599 11.15 15.15 -23.13
C VAL A 599 10.33 13.96 -23.63
N LEU A 600 10.93 13.17 -24.50
CA LEU A 600 10.36 11.94 -25.02
C LEU A 600 10.80 10.76 -24.16
N VAL A 601 9.85 9.92 -23.77
CA VAL A 601 10.10 8.55 -23.30
C VAL A 601 8.94 7.68 -23.78
N HIS A 602 9.20 6.79 -24.68
CA HIS A 602 8.20 5.84 -25.19
C HIS A 602 7.70 4.91 -24.06
N ASN A 603 6.51 4.34 -24.23
CA ASN A 603 6.06 3.29 -23.34
C ASN A 603 6.81 1.99 -23.59
N PHE A 604 7.23 1.30 -22.54
CA PHE A 604 7.68 -0.09 -22.67
C PHE A 604 6.54 -0.98 -23.15
N ILE A 605 6.89 -1.94 -23.99
CA ILE A 605 5.94 -2.85 -24.60
C ILE A 605 6.16 -4.29 -24.14
N VAL A 606 5.12 -5.12 -24.31
CA VAL A 606 5.23 -6.56 -24.09
C VAL A 606 6.23 -7.19 -25.09
N GLN A 607 6.90 -8.25 -24.65
CA GLN A 607 7.77 -9.07 -25.51
C GLN A 607 7.12 -10.42 -25.80
N PRO A 608 7.53 -11.14 -26.86
CA PRO A 608 6.96 -12.44 -27.18
C PRO A 608 6.96 -13.44 -26.02
N TYR A 609 8.01 -13.42 -25.19
CA TYR A 609 8.12 -14.27 -24.02
C TYR A 609 7.02 -13.98 -22.97
N ASP A 610 6.65 -12.71 -22.77
CA ASP A 610 5.61 -12.30 -21.81
C ASP A 610 4.21 -12.78 -22.24
N LEU A 611 4.06 -13.15 -23.51
CA LEU A 611 2.79 -13.51 -24.11
C LEU A 611 2.55 -15.02 -24.17
N PHE A 612 3.56 -15.87 -23.92
CA PHE A 612 3.48 -17.31 -24.13
C PHE A 612 2.26 -17.96 -23.44
N GLU A 613 2.03 -17.66 -22.18
CA GLU A 613 0.86 -18.17 -21.44
C GLU A 613 -0.46 -17.47 -21.85
N LYS A 614 -0.37 -16.26 -22.38
CA LYS A 614 -1.51 -15.45 -22.78
C LYS A 614 -2.09 -15.83 -24.15
N LEU A 615 -1.36 -16.62 -24.93
CA LEU A 615 -1.80 -17.08 -26.25
C LEU A 615 -2.68 -18.34 -26.22
N ASN A 616 -3.06 -18.82 -25.04
CA ASN A 616 -3.92 -19.99 -24.90
C ASN A 616 -5.30 -19.74 -25.55
N SER A 617 -5.71 -20.65 -26.43
CA SER A 617 -6.95 -20.59 -27.22
C SER A 617 -8.22 -20.48 -26.38
N LYS A 618 -8.22 -20.95 -25.12
CA LYS A 618 -9.37 -20.80 -24.21
C LYS A 618 -9.82 -19.34 -23.99
N TYR A 619 -8.96 -18.37 -24.30
CA TYR A 619 -9.25 -16.94 -24.19
C TYR A 619 -9.69 -16.31 -25.52
N ALA A 620 -9.66 -17.04 -26.62
CA ALA A 620 -10.11 -16.55 -27.92
C ALA A 620 -11.64 -16.54 -28.01
N ASN A 621 -12.18 -15.48 -28.61
CA ASN A 621 -13.62 -15.38 -28.91
C ASN A 621 -13.95 -15.90 -30.31
N PHE A 622 -12.94 -16.16 -31.13
CA PHE A 622 -13.05 -16.73 -32.48
C PHE A 622 -11.79 -17.52 -32.82
N GLU A 623 -11.94 -18.51 -33.70
CA GLU A 623 -10.87 -19.35 -34.17
C GLU A 623 -10.07 -18.66 -35.28
N PRO A 624 -8.81 -19.07 -35.54
CA PRO A 624 -8.04 -18.58 -36.68
C PRO A 624 -8.72 -19.02 -37.97
N HIS A 625 -8.92 -18.07 -38.88
CA HIS A 625 -9.47 -18.31 -40.21
C HIS A 625 -8.41 -18.22 -41.27
N SER A 626 -8.50 -19.11 -42.29
CA SER A 626 -7.66 -18.97 -43.46
C SER A 626 -8.30 -17.99 -44.44
N PHE A 627 -7.49 -17.28 -45.17
CA PHE A 627 -7.94 -16.33 -46.19
C PHE A 627 -8.82 -16.89 -47.31
N SER A 628 -8.69 -18.18 -47.56
CA SER A 628 -9.54 -18.86 -48.52
C SER A 628 -10.96 -19.08 -48.07
N THR A 629 -11.23 -18.98 -46.77
CA THR A 629 -12.54 -19.19 -46.14
C THR A 629 -13.20 -17.92 -45.67
N GLU A 630 -12.53 -17.13 -44.84
CA GLU A 630 -13.10 -15.90 -44.22
C GLU A 630 -11.99 -14.99 -43.70
N ALA A 631 -12.09 -13.69 -44.00
CA ALA A 631 -11.12 -12.68 -43.52
C ALA A 631 -11.61 -12.02 -42.22
N VAL A 632 -10.82 -12.11 -41.16
CA VAL A 632 -11.14 -11.55 -39.84
C VAL A 632 -10.37 -10.26 -39.58
N TYR A 633 -11.07 -9.18 -39.28
CA TYR A 633 -10.55 -7.89 -38.86
C TYR A 633 -10.89 -7.67 -37.39
N LEU A 634 -9.91 -7.20 -36.60
CA LEU A 634 -10.09 -6.97 -35.17
C LEU A 634 -9.71 -5.53 -34.80
N ASN A 635 -10.63 -4.85 -34.12
CA ASN A 635 -10.34 -3.57 -33.46
C ASN A 635 -10.32 -3.78 -31.94
N VAL A 636 -9.15 -3.59 -31.31
CA VAL A 636 -8.99 -3.63 -29.85
C VAL A 636 -8.73 -2.22 -29.34
N ALA A 637 -9.76 -1.61 -28.72
CA ALA A 637 -9.65 -0.25 -28.23
C ALA A 637 -10.77 0.09 -27.26
N ARG A 638 -10.59 1.14 -26.44
CA ARG A 638 -11.70 1.74 -25.69
C ARG A 638 -12.77 2.23 -26.67
N LEU A 639 -14.05 2.00 -26.36
CA LEU A 639 -15.17 2.45 -27.18
C LEU A 639 -15.42 3.94 -26.96
N SER A 640 -14.72 4.80 -27.73
CA SER A 640 -14.75 6.26 -27.56
C SER A 640 -14.66 6.97 -28.91
N PRO A 641 -15.09 8.25 -29.01
CA PRO A 641 -15.03 9.03 -30.24
C PRO A 641 -13.61 9.10 -30.84
N ALA A 642 -12.58 9.19 -30.01
CA ALA A 642 -11.19 9.22 -30.45
C ALA A 642 -10.76 7.95 -31.21
N LYS A 643 -11.41 6.80 -30.93
CA LYS A 643 -11.07 5.50 -31.57
C LYS A 643 -11.88 5.22 -32.84
N ASN A 644 -12.83 6.08 -33.17
CA ASN A 644 -13.50 6.13 -34.46
C ASN A 644 -14.28 4.87 -34.90
N GLN A 645 -14.75 4.07 -33.94
CA GLN A 645 -15.44 2.79 -34.25
C GLN A 645 -16.70 2.98 -35.09
N LEU A 646 -17.44 4.10 -34.94
CA LEU A 646 -18.67 4.33 -35.70
C LEU A 646 -18.41 4.49 -37.21
N ASN A 647 -17.34 5.20 -37.59
CA ASN A 647 -16.95 5.29 -39.01
C ASN A 647 -16.38 3.95 -39.51
N LEU A 648 -15.65 3.21 -38.68
CA LEU A 648 -15.21 1.85 -39.01
C LEU A 648 -16.39 0.93 -39.32
N ILE A 649 -17.45 0.96 -38.50
CA ILE A 649 -18.66 0.14 -38.74
C ILE A 649 -19.32 0.49 -40.05
N LYS A 650 -19.48 1.79 -40.37
CA LYS A 650 -20.06 2.23 -41.66
C LYS A 650 -19.20 1.77 -42.84
N ALA A 651 -17.91 2.05 -42.79
CA ALA A 651 -16.96 1.62 -43.82
C ALA A 651 -16.96 0.10 -44.03
N PHE A 652 -17.04 -0.67 -42.92
CA PHE A 652 -17.04 -2.14 -43.00
C PHE A 652 -18.35 -2.71 -43.58
N LYS A 653 -19.49 -2.07 -43.32
CA LYS A 653 -20.79 -2.47 -43.94
C LYS A 653 -20.70 -2.37 -45.45
N ASP A 654 -20.22 -1.24 -45.99
CA ASP A 654 -20.03 -1.05 -47.43
C ASP A 654 -18.97 -2.00 -48.02
N PHE A 655 -17.90 -2.23 -47.29
CA PHE A 655 -16.83 -3.18 -47.67
C PHE A 655 -17.37 -4.60 -47.74
N HIS A 656 -18.15 -5.06 -46.77
CA HIS A 656 -18.71 -6.40 -46.71
C HIS A 656 -19.66 -6.71 -47.89
N ILE A 657 -20.41 -5.71 -48.37
CA ILE A 657 -21.27 -5.88 -49.57
C ILE A 657 -20.48 -6.35 -50.79
N LYS A 658 -19.25 -5.86 -50.96
CA LYS A 658 -18.35 -6.25 -52.04
C LYS A 658 -17.56 -7.53 -51.75
N TYR A 659 -17.19 -7.73 -50.48
CA TYR A 659 -16.34 -8.81 -49.96
C TYR A 659 -17.06 -9.59 -48.87
N ASN A 660 -18.07 -10.36 -49.22
CA ASN A 660 -19.00 -11.02 -48.33
C ASN A 660 -18.42 -12.17 -47.46
N LYS A 661 -17.12 -12.46 -47.56
CA LYS A 661 -16.37 -13.40 -46.72
C LYS A 661 -15.45 -12.63 -45.75
N THR A 662 -16.01 -11.64 -45.05
CA THR A 662 -15.25 -10.80 -44.11
C THR A 662 -16.02 -10.62 -42.80
N GLN A 663 -15.31 -10.64 -41.70
CA GLN A 663 -15.86 -10.46 -40.33
C GLN A 663 -15.12 -9.35 -39.62
N LEU A 664 -15.85 -8.49 -38.90
CA LEU A 664 -15.26 -7.48 -38.03
C LEU A 664 -15.61 -7.79 -36.57
N TYR A 665 -14.57 -7.88 -35.76
CA TYR A 665 -14.69 -7.96 -34.31
C TYR A 665 -14.23 -6.64 -33.68
N ILE A 666 -15.05 -6.06 -32.81
CA ILE A 666 -14.73 -4.88 -32.02
C ILE A 666 -14.66 -5.33 -30.57
N MET A 667 -13.47 -5.22 -29.96
CA MET A 667 -13.22 -5.61 -28.57
C MET A 667 -12.97 -4.38 -27.72
N GLY A 668 -13.78 -4.20 -26.69
CA GLY A 668 -13.58 -3.12 -25.74
C GLY A 668 -14.81 -2.79 -24.90
N ASP A 669 -14.66 -1.76 -24.08
CA ASP A 669 -15.76 -1.16 -23.33
C ASP A 669 -15.59 0.38 -23.33
N GLY A 670 -16.68 1.12 -23.14
CA GLY A 670 -16.63 2.57 -23.11
C GLY A 670 -17.93 3.25 -23.47
N GLU A 671 -17.89 4.57 -23.57
CA GLU A 671 -19.06 5.45 -23.74
C GLU A 671 -19.86 5.25 -25.04
N LEU A 672 -19.28 4.65 -26.07
CA LEU A 672 -19.96 4.40 -27.35
C LEU A 672 -20.66 3.03 -27.42
N LYS A 673 -20.60 2.19 -26.36
CA LYS A 673 -21.10 0.81 -26.37
C LYS A 673 -22.53 0.72 -26.87
N ASP A 674 -23.46 1.48 -26.31
CA ASP A 674 -24.87 1.44 -26.69
C ASP A 674 -25.13 1.93 -28.13
N LYS A 675 -24.37 2.93 -28.58
CA LYS A 675 -24.40 3.42 -29.95
C LYS A 675 -23.92 2.36 -30.93
N ILE A 676 -22.81 1.68 -30.61
CA ILE A 676 -22.26 0.60 -31.42
C ILE A 676 -23.24 -0.58 -31.50
N LEU A 677 -23.80 -1.02 -30.38
CA LEU A 677 -24.80 -2.10 -30.36
C LEU A 677 -26.03 -1.77 -31.22
N LYS A 678 -26.47 -0.52 -31.23
CA LYS A 678 -27.57 -0.07 -32.08
C LYS A 678 -27.18 -0.11 -33.58
N GLU A 679 -25.95 0.32 -33.93
CA GLU A 679 -25.46 0.33 -35.31
C GLU A 679 -25.26 -1.05 -35.90
N ILE A 680 -24.89 -2.06 -35.09
CA ILE A 680 -24.60 -3.41 -35.57
C ILE A 680 -25.78 -4.38 -35.41
N LYS A 681 -26.95 -3.93 -34.95
CA LYS A 681 -28.10 -4.77 -34.59
C LYS A 681 -28.52 -5.76 -35.72
N ASP A 682 -28.46 -5.29 -36.96
CA ASP A 682 -28.88 -6.07 -38.12
C ASP A 682 -27.71 -6.61 -38.94
N CYS A 683 -26.51 -6.72 -38.35
CA CYS A 683 -25.31 -7.23 -39.00
C CYS A 683 -24.87 -8.54 -38.34
N ASP A 684 -24.79 -9.61 -39.12
CA ASP A 684 -24.25 -10.92 -38.69
C ASP A 684 -22.74 -11.09 -38.92
N PHE A 685 -22.11 -10.07 -39.52
CA PHE A 685 -20.69 -10.01 -39.85
C PHE A 685 -19.91 -8.94 -39.05
N ILE A 686 -20.56 -8.23 -38.11
CA ILE A 686 -19.89 -7.28 -37.20
C ILE A 686 -20.28 -7.65 -35.76
N HIS A 687 -19.26 -7.93 -34.94
CA HIS A 687 -19.41 -8.46 -33.60
C HIS A 687 -18.80 -7.52 -32.56
N LEU A 688 -19.57 -7.09 -31.58
CA LEU A 688 -19.03 -6.44 -30.38
C LEU A 688 -18.76 -7.53 -29.34
N ILE A 689 -17.49 -7.76 -29.03
CA ILE A 689 -17.07 -8.68 -27.98
C ILE A 689 -16.69 -7.91 -26.71
N PRO A 690 -17.02 -8.44 -25.51
CA PRO A 690 -16.69 -7.76 -24.27
C PRO A 690 -15.18 -7.52 -24.13
N TYR A 691 -14.84 -6.51 -23.35
CA TYR A 691 -13.45 -6.33 -22.95
C TYR A 691 -12.90 -7.63 -22.36
N ASN A 692 -11.77 -8.09 -22.90
CA ASN A 692 -11.07 -9.25 -22.41
C ASN A 692 -9.75 -8.81 -21.74
N LYS A 693 -9.47 -9.35 -20.56
CA LYS A 693 -8.19 -9.10 -19.85
C LYS A 693 -6.98 -9.57 -20.66
N ASN A 694 -7.21 -10.49 -21.61
CA ASN A 694 -6.20 -11.04 -22.52
C ASN A 694 -6.63 -10.90 -23.99
N PRO A 695 -6.37 -9.75 -24.64
CA PRO A 695 -6.71 -9.55 -26.05
C PRO A 695 -5.81 -10.34 -27.03
N PHE A 696 -4.66 -10.80 -26.58
CA PHE A 696 -3.61 -11.36 -27.43
C PHE A 696 -4.04 -12.64 -28.16
N ALA A 697 -4.85 -13.48 -27.49
CA ALA A 697 -5.41 -14.69 -28.11
C ALA A 697 -6.34 -14.38 -29.29
N ASN A 698 -7.02 -13.24 -29.27
CA ASN A 698 -7.82 -12.77 -30.40
C ASN A 698 -6.96 -12.04 -31.43
N MET A 699 -6.00 -11.23 -31.01
CA MET A 699 -5.09 -10.52 -31.91
C MET A 699 -4.32 -11.49 -32.82
N ILE A 700 -3.84 -12.61 -32.28
CA ILE A 700 -3.10 -13.61 -33.05
C ILE A 700 -4.01 -14.37 -34.01
N ASN A 701 -5.31 -14.50 -33.72
CA ASN A 701 -6.27 -15.17 -34.61
C ASN A 701 -6.83 -14.24 -35.69
N ALA A 702 -6.69 -12.92 -35.56
CA ALA A 702 -7.12 -11.98 -36.57
C ALA A 702 -6.14 -11.92 -37.75
N ASN A 703 -6.68 -11.74 -38.96
CA ASN A 703 -5.86 -11.51 -40.16
C ASN A 703 -5.31 -10.07 -40.17
N TYR A 704 -6.14 -9.12 -39.80
CA TYR A 704 -5.75 -7.73 -39.64
C TYR A 704 -6.19 -7.17 -38.32
N ASN A 705 -5.30 -6.46 -37.62
CA ASN A 705 -5.65 -5.63 -36.49
C ASN A 705 -5.79 -4.17 -36.97
N ILE A 706 -6.97 -3.58 -36.79
CA ILE A 706 -7.29 -2.24 -37.34
C ILE A 706 -7.44 -1.20 -36.25
N LEU A 707 -6.76 -0.05 -36.39
CA LEU A 707 -6.84 1.10 -35.49
C LEU A 707 -7.12 2.39 -36.28
N PRO A 708 -8.41 2.74 -36.52
CA PRO A 708 -8.80 3.90 -37.33
C PRO A 708 -8.92 5.18 -36.48
N SER A 709 -8.10 5.37 -35.48
CA SER A 709 -8.19 6.41 -34.47
C SER A 709 -8.05 7.82 -35.07
N VAL A 710 -8.79 8.78 -34.53
CA VAL A 710 -8.66 10.21 -34.91
C VAL A 710 -7.36 10.79 -34.34
N TYR A 711 -7.01 10.38 -33.13
CA TYR A 711 -5.73 10.69 -32.48
C TYR A 711 -5.37 9.60 -31.43
N GLU A 712 -4.10 9.44 -31.20
CA GLU A 712 -3.52 8.45 -30.28
C GLU A 712 -2.40 9.04 -29.44
N GLY A 713 -2.19 8.48 -28.27
CA GLY A 713 -0.96 8.67 -27.50
C GLY A 713 0.22 7.98 -28.17
N GLN A 714 0.13 6.67 -28.35
CA GLN A 714 1.18 5.85 -28.95
C GLN A 714 0.63 4.68 -29.80
N GLY A 715 -0.64 4.31 -29.69
CA GLY A 715 -1.22 3.20 -30.46
C GLY A 715 -0.75 1.82 -30.03
N LEU A 716 -0.67 1.55 -28.71
CA LEU A 716 -0.13 0.29 -28.15
C LEU A 716 -0.72 -0.99 -28.77
N SER A 717 -2.03 -1.01 -29.11
CA SER A 717 -2.66 -2.20 -29.71
C SER A 717 -2.09 -2.55 -31.08
N VAL A 718 -1.58 -1.58 -31.83
CA VAL A 718 -0.88 -1.83 -33.09
C VAL A 718 0.49 -2.47 -32.81
N ILE A 719 1.24 -1.89 -31.89
CA ILE A 719 2.55 -2.41 -31.50
C ILE A 719 2.40 -3.85 -30.96
N GLU A 720 1.40 -4.11 -30.13
CA GLU A 720 1.08 -5.46 -29.61
C GLU A 720 0.76 -6.45 -30.73
N ALA A 721 0.01 -6.04 -31.76
CA ALA A 721 -0.24 -6.87 -32.94
C ALA A 721 1.05 -7.14 -33.73
N LYS A 722 1.95 -6.17 -33.83
CA LYS A 722 3.27 -6.33 -34.49
C LYS A 722 4.18 -7.27 -33.71
N VAL A 723 4.17 -7.23 -32.38
CA VAL A 723 4.90 -8.20 -31.53
C VAL A 723 4.42 -9.63 -31.79
N LEU A 724 3.15 -9.81 -32.14
CA LEU A 724 2.56 -11.09 -32.50
C LEU A 724 2.78 -11.46 -33.98
N GLY A 725 3.49 -10.64 -34.74
CA GLY A 725 3.72 -10.86 -36.17
C GLY A 725 2.46 -10.75 -37.03
N ARG A 726 1.49 -9.91 -36.63
CA ARG A 726 0.21 -9.74 -37.30
C ARG A 726 0.17 -8.46 -38.12
N LYS A 727 -0.62 -8.49 -39.22
CA LYS A 727 -0.84 -7.35 -40.10
C LYS A 727 -1.69 -6.32 -39.39
N THR A 728 -1.39 -5.05 -39.70
CA THR A 728 -2.04 -3.88 -39.07
C THR A 728 -2.53 -2.88 -40.13
N ILE A 729 -3.69 -2.26 -39.84
CA ILE A 729 -4.26 -1.16 -40.62
C ILE A 729 -4.41 0.03 -39.69
N VAL A 730 -3.75 1.13 -39.97
CA VAL A 730 -3.62 2.26 -39.01
C VAL A 730 -3.84 3.59 -39.70
N THR A 731 -4.50 4.56 -39.06
CA THR A 731 -4.63 5.91 -39.58
C THR A 731 -3.26 6.59 -39.62
N ASP A 732 -2.95 7.27 -40.71
CA ASP A 732 -1.73 8.06 -40.92
C ASP A 732 -1.78 9.45 -40.26
N PHE A 733 -2.92 9.84 -39.78
CA PHE A 733 -3.18 11.14 -39.18
C PHE A 733 -3.46 11.01 -37.68
N GLY A 734 -2.81 11.80 -36.85
CA GLY A 734 -3.04 11.80 -35.41
C GLY A 734 -2.45 10.57 -34.69
N VAL A 735 -1.61 9.77 -35.34
CA VAL A 735 -0.94 8.60 -34.79
C VAL A 735 0.59 8.78 -34.86
N ASP A 736 1.32 8.24 -33.90
CA ASP A 736 2.77 8.35 -33.81
C ASP A 736 3.47 7.80 -35.06
N LYS A 737 4.52 8.48 -35.53
CA LYS A 737 5.29 8.06 -36.69
C LYS A 737 5.92 6.68 -36.50
N GLY A 738 6.42 6.39 -35.30
CA GLY A 738 6.96 5.07 -34.99
C GLY A 738 5.94 3.93 -35.15
N VAL A 739 4.63 4.23 -35.04
CA VAL A 739 3.55 3.26 -35.28
C VAL A 739 3.13 3.21 -36.74
N THR A 740 3.09 4.35 -37.45
CA THR A 740 2.76 4.37 -38.88
C THR A 740 3.85 3.73 -39.71
N ASP A 741 5.13 3.87 -39.35
CA ASP A 741 6.27 3.27 -40.04
C ASP A 741 6.29 1.73 -39.97
N ILE A 742 5.66 1.13 -38.97
CA ILE A 742 5.53 -0.33 -38.83
C ILE A 742 4.18 -0.87 -39.31
N ALA A 743 3.25 0.00 -39.70
CA ALA A 743 1.94 -0.42 -40.19
C ALA A 743 2.04 -1.08 -41.57
N ASP A 744 1.20 -2.11 -41.83
CA ASP A 744 1.18 -2.78 -43.15
C ASP A 744 0.33 -1.99 -44.13
N ILE A 745 -0.71 -1.28 -43.68
CA ILE A 745 -1.60 -0.44 -44.48
C ILE A 745 -1.93 0.83 -43.71
N LEU A 746 -1.89 1.96 -44.43
CA LEU A 746 -2.26 3.26 -43.88
C LEU A 746 -3.68 3.68 -44.32
N ILE A 747 -4.45 4.24 -43.39
CA ILE A 747 -5.73 4.89 -43.64
C ILE A 747 -5.43 6.38 -43.82
N HIS A 748 -5.60 6.91 -45.03
CA HIS A 748 -5.34 8.32 -45.39
C HIS A 748 -6.55 9.20 -45.08
N GLY A 749 -6.76 9.50 -43.82
CA GLY A 749 -7.92 10.27 -43.30
C GLY A 749 -8.64 9.59 -42.16
N THR A 750 -9.76 10.15 -41.71
CA THR A 750 -10.53 9.66 -40.55
C THR A 750 -12.01 9.36 -40.85
N ASP A 751 -12.45 9.65 -42.08
CA ASP A 751 -13.82 9.39 -42.52
C ASP A 751 -14.04 7.95 -42.97
N GLU A 752 -15.28 7.59 -43.20
CA GLU A 752 -15.67 6.24 -43.63
C GLU A 752 -15.12 5.82 -44.99
N TYR A 753 -14.89 6.81 -45.90
CA TYR A 753 -14.37 6.53 -47.23
C TYR A 753 -12.90 6.18 -47.21
N ALA A 754 -12.11 6.91 -46.42
CA ALA A 754 -10.69 6.61 -46.20
C ALA A 754 -10.49 5.24 -45.56
N ILE A 755 -11.31 4.90 -44.55
CA ILE A 755 -11.26 3.60 -43.88
C ILE A 755 -11.64 2.49 -44.86
N ARG A 756 -12.68 2.68 -45.67
CA ARG A 756 -13.09 1.71 -46.70
C ARG A 756 -12.00 1.46 -47.75
N ALA A 757 -11.36 2.51 -48.23
CA ALA A 757 -10.25 2.37 -49.17
C ALA A 757 -9.10 1.49 -48.61
N ALA A 758 -8.72 1.72 -47.34
CA ALA A 758 -7.69 0.88 -46.69
C ALA A 758 -8.13 -0.59 -46.46
N LEU A 759 -9.42 -0.82 -46.20
CA LEU A 759 -9.98 -2.16 -46.14
C LEU A 759 -9.94 -2.85 -47.51
N GLU A 760 -10.19 -2.14 -48.60
CA GLU A 760 -10.05 -2.68 -49.98
C GLU A 760 -8.60 -2.96 -50.30
N ASP A 761 -7.67 -2.09 -49.89
CA ASP A 761 -6.22 -2.32 -50.06
C ASP A 761 -5.73 -3.56 -49.32
N SER A 762 -6.37 -3.93 -48.19
CA SER A 762 -6.02 -5.12 -47.43
C SER A 762 -6.24 -6.42 -48.21
N ILE A 763 -7.21 -6.48 -49.12
CA ILE A 763 -7.45 -7.60 -50.01
C ILE A 763 -6.33 -7.72 -51.02
N HIS A 764 -5.85 -6.61 -51.55
CA HIS A 764 -4.75 -6.59 -52.55
C HIS A 764 -3.35 -6.77 -51.93
N SER A 765 -3.24 -6.53 -50.63
CA SER A 765 -1.99 -6.65 -49.88
C SER A 765 -1.88 -7.98 -49.07
N TRP A 766 -2.76 -8.90 -49.38
CA TRP A 766 -2.97 -10.11 -48.63
C TRP A 766 -1.72 -11.03 -48.58
N ASP A 767 -1.07 -11.25 -49.68
CA ASP A 767 0.12 -12.09 -49.79
C ASP A 767 1.44 -11.37 -49.48
N LYS A 768 1.37 -10.04 -49.19
CA LYS A 768 2.58 -9.30 -48.84
C LYS A 768 3.08 -9.75 -47.47
N PRO A 769 4.40 -9.78 -47.22
CA PRO A 769 4.94 -10.07 -45.90
C PRO A 769 4.51 -8.97 -44.90
N VAL A 770 4.46 -9.37 -43.64
CA VAL A 770 4.21 -8.43 -42.50
C VAL A 770 5.44 -7.53 -42.40
N VAL A 771 5.21 -6.22 -42.20
CA VAL A 771 6.30 -5.28 -41.91
C VAL A 771 6.99 -5.71 -40.62
N GLU A 772 8.32 -5.88 -40.65
CA GLU A 772 9.10 -6.34 -39.51
C GLU A 772 9.11 -5.32 -38.35
N PHE A 773 9.06 -5.83 -37.13
CA PHE A 773 9.19 -5.06 -35.89
C PHE A 773 10.01 -5.84 -34.88
N ASP A 774 11.03 -5.19 -34.31
CA ASP A 774 11.88 -5.76 -33.26
C ASP A 774 11.51 -5.20 -31.88
N PRO A 775 10.74 -5.95 -31.07
CA PRO A 775 10.32 -5.50 -29.74
C PRO A 775 11.46 -5.42 -28.74
N TYR A 776 12.55 -6.15 -28.93
CA TYR A 776 13.71 -6.13 -28.04
C TYR A 776 14.50 -4.84 -28.24
N LYS A 777 14.82 -4.51 -29.49
CA LYS A 777 15.49 -3.25 -29.84
C LYS A 777 14.68 -2.04 -29.38
N TYR A 778 13.37 -2.07 -29.61
CA TYR A 778 12.46 -1.02 -29.17
C TYR A 778 12.54 -0.79 -27.65
N ASN A 779 12.44 -1.86 -26.83
CA ASN A 779 12.52 -1.76 -25.38
C ASN A 779 13.90 -1.30 -24.88
N GLU A 780 14.99 -1.66 -25.57
CA GLU A 780 16.34 -1.20 -25.22
C GLU A 780 16.52 0.32 -25.48
N GLU A 781 15.92 0.83 -26.56
CA GLU A 781 15.90 2.27 -26.87
C GLU A 781 15.06 3.02 -25.81
N THR A 782 13.85 2.53 -25.50
CA THR A 782 12.98 3.07 -24.45
C THR A 782 13.67 3.07 -23.07
N LYS A 783 14.45 2.03 -22.75
CA LYS A 783 15.24 1.98 -21.51
C LYS A 783 16.27 3.09 -21.44
N LYS A 784 16.98 3.37 -22.55
CA LYS A 784 17.94 4.48 -22.61
C LYS A 784 17.25 5.84 -22.42
N GLU A 785 16.08 6.03 -23.05
CA GLU A 785 15.27 7.23 -22.87
C GLU A 785 14.86 7.41 -21.40
N PHE A 786 14.37 6.33 -20.78
CA PHE A 786 13.99 6.34 -19.36
C PHE A 786 15.20 6.66 -18.46
N ASP A 787 16.34 5.97 -18.68
CA ASP A 787 17.56 6.19 -17.90
C ASP A 787 18.09 7.65 -18.05
N SER A 788 17.83 8.31 -19.18
CA SER A 788 18.22 9.72 -19.42
C SER A 788 17.42 10.74 -18.59
N LEU A 789 16.36 10.30 -17.92
CA LEU A 789 15.59 11.15 -17.03
C LEU A 789 16.38 11.52 -15.76
N PHE A 790 17.33 10.69 -15.37
CA PHE A 790 18.05 10.77 -14.10
C PHE A 790 19.55 10.97 -14.34
#